data_f9dff94b67a5cf3dfa4b33f2f19f7060
#
_entry.id   f9dff94b67a5cf3dfa4b33f2f19f7060
#
_cell.length_a   1.000
_cell.length_b   1.000
_cell.length_c   1.000
_cell.angle_alpha   90.00
_cell.angle_beta   90.00
_cell.angle_gamma   90.00
#
_symmetry.space_group_name_H-M   'P 1'
#
loop_
_entity.id
_entity.type
_entity.pdbx_description
1 polymer ?
#
loop_
_entity_poly.entity_id
_entity_poly.type
_entity_poly.pdbx_seq_one_letter_code
_entity_poly.pdbx_strand_id
1 'polypeptide(L)'
;MAEQNLNESAVRPMETEDVSVQAFTFQDIIEIVLRRWYWFAASIVLFLIAGGIYILRTSPVYQRNATIMVKDSRKGSGSTEMAAFSELAGLSSRRNVDNELFVLQARRLMLNVVDKLNLAVTYTTRQGLRTVDLYKRSPIAVTFVNDNESSACSFRVKLFEDKVVISHFACSRKKGEEDDNDKNFSATSPYGEPIVTPNGQIVIDKTLYMDESYAGKTINVLKQNRDVVAARYRTATQSAVANKMSSIINISLKDVVAKRAEDVINTLIDVYNDDAVYDKQQIAEATADFIDARLSIISKELGSVDSDIQSFKNKNNLVDIEAETKRNMTESSKLKEEGLSTESQIEMSKFIKEYLNDTDKANNLIPVTSVGERTSLLSNQIADYNELVLRREKLQQNGATNNPVMLQLDRDLVAMKNAILASLDSNIATLEIKRDNLRREENKTNSRISSVPSQEKEYLSIARQQRIKEELYLYLLNKREENAISLAITENSARIIDSAFGPLKPIAPRKPLIMLMMLVLGIAVPFSIIYLREMFNTSVRGRRDIERSTSVPYLGDIPVFEGKMHRSVAVRENGRDSVSEAFRIIRTNMTFMNTAGGKQQVIQITSSNAHAGKTFISTNLAMTLAFSGQKVLMIDLDLRRRTMSKHMGQRNNPNGVSKFISDKSVKVTDIISKTELHENFDCIYAGLQPPNPAEMLMSSRLDELISECRKLYDAIIIDSVPALVIADALITSRIADLCLYVVREGLLDRRQLPDIEGLYREKKLHNMCIILNGASEHNHRYGYGYTYSYDSEGDDVQLPKWKKILYKTGILRKQNSKW
;
A
#
# COMPACT_ATOMS: atom_id res chain seq x y z
N MET A 1 14.82 59.78 54.31
CA MET A 1 14.11 60.56 53.29
C MET A 1 13.59 59.46 52.31
N ALA A 2 12.52 58.95 52.51
CA ALA A 2 11.08 59.28 52.36
C ALA A 2 10.77 59.81 50.96
N GLU A 3 10.14 58.93 50.13
CA GLU A 3 9.10 59.31 49.18
C GLU A 3 8.70 58.01 48.49
N GLN A 4 7.64 57.40 48.86
CA GLN A 4 6.32 57.38 48.27
C GLN A 4 6.28 56.50 46.96
N ASN A 5 5.98 55.22 47.15
CA ASN A 5 5.46 54.35 46.12
C ASN A 5 3.95 54.45 46.08
N LEU A 6 3.39 54.98 45.00
CA LEU A 6 2.02 54.88 44.59
C LEU A 6 1.83 53.55 43.83
N ASN A 7 0.99 52.74 44.39
CA ASN A 7 0.51 51.47 43.83
C ASN A 7 -0.41 51.70 42.63
N GLU A 8 0.03 51.45 41.43
CA GLU A 8 -0.82 51.17 40.30
C GLU A 8 -1.09 49.63 40.25
N SER A 9 -2.27 49.25 40.69
CA SER A 9 -2.78 47.90 40.47
C SER A 9 -3.13 47.73 39.02
N ALA A 10 -2.15 47.22 38.24
CA ALA A 10 -2.39 46.75 36.87
C ALA A 10 -3.29 45.49 36.90
N VAL A 11 -4.50 45.68 36.43
CA VAL A 11 -5.40 44.59 36.07
C VAL A 11 -4.72 43.79 34.98
N ARG A 12 -4.25 42.59 35.33
CA ARG A 12 -3.79 41.62 34.31
C ARG A 12 -5.00 41.20 33.49
N PRO A 13 -4.96 41.27 32.14
CA PRO A 13 -5.95 40.60 31.30
C PRO A 13 -5.84 39.08 31.54
N MET A 14 -6.95 38.46 31.96
CA MET A 14 -7.05 37.01 31.96
C MET A 14 -6.84 36.52 30.53
N GLU A 15 -5.78 35.75 30.34
CA GLU A 15 -5.62 34.90 29.17
C GLU A 15 -6.86 34.06 29.03
N THR A 16 -7.50 34.18 27.88
CA THR A 16 -8.51 33.23 27.43
C THR A 16 -7.80 31.89 27.28
N GLU A 17 -7.85 31.05 28.33
CA GLU A 17 -7.51 29.63 28.17
C GLU A 17 -8.38 29.08 27.06
N ASP A 18 -7.73 28.78 25.92
CA ASP A 18 -8.31 27.99 24.85
C ASP A 18 -9.06 26.81 25.48
N VAL A 19 -10.31 26.67 25.12
CA VAL A 19 -11.14 25.51 25.46
C VAL A 19 -10.46 24.29 24.86
N SER A 20 -9.46 23.75 25.56
CA SER A 20 -8.80 22.51 25.19
C SER A 20 -9.87 21.43 25.07
N VAL A 21 -10.09 21.01 23.83
CA VAL A 21 -10.89 19.82 23.50
C VAL A 21 -10.43 18.71 24.45
N GLN A 22 -11.26 18.33 25.39
CA GLN A 22 -10.94 17.34 26.42
C GLN A 22 -10.51 16.04 25.72
N ALA A 23 -9.21 15.70 25.81
CA ALA A 23 -8.71 14.38 25.43
C ALA A 23 -9.44 13.34 26.30
N PHE A 24 -10.14 12.42 25.64
CA PHE A 24 -10.79 11.30 26.32
C PHE A 24 -9.77 10.55 27.18
N THR A 25 -10.07 10.34 28.44
CA THR A 25 -9.23 9.52 29.29
C THR A 25 -9.37 8.05 28.89
N PHE A 26 -8.29 7.28 29.04
CA PHE A 26 -8.29 5.84 28.71
C PHE A 26 -9.42 5.07 29.41
N GLN A 27 -9.84 5.53 30.61
CA GLN A 27 -10.96 4.96 31.37
C GLN A 27 -12.32 5.19 30.66
N ASP A 28 -12.53 6.35 30.07
CA ASP A 28 -13.76 6.67 29.34
C ASP A 28 -13.92 5.76 28.11
N ILE A 29 -12.80 5.46 27.43
CA ILE A 29 -12.76 4.55 26.28
C ILE A 29 -13.18 3.13 26.70
N ILE A 30 -12.63 2.61 27.79
CA ILE A 30 -12.97 1.28 28.31
C ILE A 30 -14.44 1.19 28.67
N GLU A 31 -15.00 2.22 29.32
CA GLU A 31 -16.40 2.22 29.71
C GLU A 31 -17.33 2.24 28.47
N ILE A 32 -17.01 3.01 27.46
CA ILE A 32 -17.75 3.06 26.19
C ILE A 32 -17.73 1.70 25.50
N VAL A 33 -16.56 1.04 25.43
CA VAL A 33 -16.39 -0.27 24.80
C VAL A 33 -17.19 -1.33 25.56
N LEU A 34 -17.10 -1.36 26.90
CA LEU A 34 -17.81 -2.33 27.74
C LEU A 34 -19.32 -2.15 27.66
N ARG A 35 -19.82 -0.90 27.59
CA ARG A 35 -21.25 -0.61 27.49
C ARG A 35 -21.85 -1.03 26.15
N ARG A 36 -21.06 -0.97 25.07
CA ARG A 36 -21.52 -1.25 23.69
C ARG A 36 -20.76 -2.41 23.04
N TRP A 37 -20.23 -3.35 23.83
CA TRP A 37 -19.39 -4.45 23.36
C TRP A 37 -20.03 -5.28 22.23
N TYR A 38 -21.36 -5.38 22.19
CA TYR A 38 -22.10 -6.11 21.16
C TYR A 38 -21.92 -5.49 19.76
N TRP A 39 -21.71 -4.15 19.65
CA TRP A 39 -21.38 -3.51 18.38
C TRP A 39 -19.99 -3.91 17.89
N PHE A 40 -19.04 -3.99 18.81
CA PHE A 40 -17.69 -4.46 18.50
C PHE A 40 -17.70 -5.93 18.12
N ALA A 41 -18.40 -6.78 18.86
CA ALA A 41 -18.51 -8.20 18.55
C ALA A 41 -19.15 -8.44 17.17
N ALA A 42 -20.25 -7.76 16.86
CA ALA A 42 -20.92 -7.87 15.56
C ALA A 42 -20.03 -7.37 14.42
N SER A 43 -19.34 -6.25 14.60
CA SER A 43 -18.41 -5.69 13.62
C SER A 43 -17.22 -6.62 13.38
N ILE A 44 -16.58 -7.13 14.43
CA ILE A 44 -15.47 -8.08 14.33
C ILE A 44 -15.89 -9.32 13.53
N VAL A 45 -17.05 -9.91 13.86
CA VAL A 45 -17.57 -11.08 13.14
C VAL A 45 -17.80 -10.75 11.66
N LEU A 46 -18.41 -9.61 11.36
CA LEU A 46 -18.66 -9.17 9.99
C LEU A 46 -17.36 -9.04 9.18
N PHE A 47 -16.35 -8.35 9.75
CA PHE A 47 -15.06 -8.15 9.09
C PHE A 47 -14.28 -9.46 8.96
N LEU A 48 -14.31 -10.36 9.95
CA LEU A 48 -13.68 -11.67 9.85
C LEU A 48 -14.33 -12.55 8.78
N ILE A 49 -15.65 -12.50 8.63
CA ILE A 49 -16.38 -13.19 7.55
C ILE A 49 -15.96 -12.59 6.19
N ALA A 50 -15.93 -11.26 6.07
CA ALA A 50 -15.49 -10.59 4.86
C ALA A 50 -14.03 -10.95 4.50
N GLY A 51 -13.14 -10.98 5.48
CA GLY A 51 -11.76 -11.45 5.32
C GLY A 51 -11.66 -12.91 4.90
N GLY A 52 -12.47 -13.76 5.47
CA GLY A 52 -12.61 -15.18 5.08
C GLY A 52 -13.06 -15.33 3.62
N ILE A 53 -14.10 -14.61 3.22
CA ILE A 53 -14.57 -14.59 1.83
C ILE A 53 -13.49 -14.06 0.88
N TYR A 54 -12.79 -13.00 1.25
CA TYR A 54 -11.67 -12.44 0.46
C TYR A 54 -10.56 -13.48 0.26
N ILE A 55 -10.12 -14.17 1.34
CA ILE A 55 -9.10 -15.23 1.30
C ILE A 55 -9.58 -16.41 0.44
N LEU A 56 -10.86 -16.78 0.55
CA LEU A 56 -11.44 -17.87 -0.23
C LEU A 56 -11.55 -17.52 -1.73
N ARG A 57 -11.72 -16.26 -2.09
CA ARG A 57 -11.86 -15.80 -3.49
C ARG A 57 -10.52 -15.52 -4.16
N THR A 58 -9.51 -15.11 -3.39
CA THR A 58 -8.18 -14.75 -3.91
C THR A 58 -7.39 -16.00 -4.29
N SER A 59 -6.81 -16.01 -5.50
CA SER A 59 -5.96 -17.08 -5.96
C SER A 59 -4.61 -17.07 -5.23
N PRO A 60 -4.07 -18.24 -4.84
CA PRO A 60 -2.76 -18.32 -4.20
C PRO A 60 -1.67 -17.93 -5.18
N VAL A 61 -0.65 -17.23 -4.71
CA VAL A 61 0.53 -16.86 -5.49
C VAL A 61 1.74 -17.60 -4.92
N TYR A 62 2.48 -18.25 -5.81
CA TYR A 62 3.69 -18.99 -5.50
C TYR A 62 4.90 -18.23 -6.05
N GLN A 63 6.02 -18.32 -5.38
CA GLN A 63 7.30 -17.84 -5.87
C GLN A 63 8.19 -19.02 -6.17
N ARG A 64 8.89 -18.95 -7.32
CA ARG A 64 9.91 -19.89 -7.72
C ARG A 64 11.19 -19.15 -7.97
N ASN A 65 12.28 -19.76 -7.57
CA ASN A 65 13.63 -19.20 -7.71
C ASN A 65 14.51 -20.24 -8.39
N ALA A 66 15.39 -19.78 -9.27
CA ALA A 66 16.48 -20.57 -9.84
C ALA A 66 17.78 -19.81 -9.64
N THR A 67 18.87 -20.55 -9.56
CA THR A 67 20.21 -20.01 -9.42
C THR A 67 21.08 -20.50 -10.58
N ILE A 68 21.65 -19.58 -11.33
CA ILE A 68 22.58 -19.89 -12.42
C ILE A 68 23.92 -19.22 -12.17
N MET A 69 24.97 -19.85 -12.66
CA MET A 69 26.32 -19.29 -12.68
C MET A 69 26.69 -19.00 -14.14
N VAL A 70 26.94 -17.74 -14.44
CA VAL A 70 27.45 -17.34 -15.76
C VAL A 70 28.94 -17.64 -15.82
N LYS A 71 29.35 -18.41 -16.85
CA LYS A 71 30.75 -18.72 -17.11
C LYS A 71 31.40 -17.50 -17.77
N ASP A 72 32.55 -17.09 -17.25
CA ASP A 72 33.35 -16.04 -17.88
C ASP A 72 34.10 -16.67 -19.04
N SER A 73 33.64 -16.38 -20.27
CA SER A 73 34.19 -16.95 -21.51
C SER A 73 35.64 -16.54 -21.77
N ARG A 74 36.19 -15.62 -20.99
CA ARG A 74 37.58 -15.12 -21.17
C ARG A 74 38.66 -15.93 -20.47
N LYS A 75 38.33 -16.92 -19.65
CA LYS A 75 39.32 -17.75 -18.94
C LYS A 75 39.92 -18.89 -19.75
N GLY A 76 39.55 -19.03 -21.01
CA GLY A 76 39.98 -20.18 -21.86
C GLY A 76 41.07 -19.89 -22.90
N SER A 77 41.47 -18.64 -23.11
CA SER A 77 42.43 -18.30 -24.16
C SER A 77 43.42 -17.23 -23.70
N GLY A 78 44.61 -17.67 -23.30
CA GLY A 78 45.82 -16.87 -23.30
C GLY A 78 46.24 -16.14 -22.03
N SER A 79 47.45 -16.49 -21.61
CA SER A 79 48.46 -15.80 -20.77
C SER A 79 48.01 -15.28 -19.39
N THR A 80 48.58 -15.91 -18.39
CA THR A 80 48.36 -15.85 -16.95
C THR A 80 48.65 -14.46 -16.31
N GLU A 81 49.40 -13.59 -16.95
CA GLU A 81 49.87 -12.33 -16.34
C GLU A 81 48.93 -11.14 -16.46
N MET A 82 48.22 -11.04 -17.62
CA MET A 82 47.24 -9.94 -17.84
C MET A 82 45.88 -10.22 -17.15
N ALA A 83 45.50 -11.49 -16.99
CA ALA A 83 44.35 -11.91 -16.22
C ALA A 83 44.49 -11.55 -14.75
N ALA A 84 45.69 -11.69 -14.18
CA ALA A 84 45.99 -11.32 -12.79
C ALA A 84 45.84 -9.80 -12.55
N PHE A 85 46.18 -8.95 -13.52
CA PHE A 85 46.07 -7.49 -13.40
C PHE A 85 44.62 -7.00 -13.51
N SER A 86 43.79 -7.63 -14.36
CA SER A 86 42.37 -7.31 -14.49
C SER A 86 41.53 -7.81 -13.27
N GLU A 87 42.02 -8.89 -12.64
CA GLU A 87 41.43 -9.45 -11.43
C GLU A 87 41.75 -8.56 -10.19
N LEU A 88 42.99 -7.98 -10.14
CA LEU A 88 43.36 -7.02 -9.09
C LEU A 88 42.61 -5.68 -9.21
N ALA A 89 42.23 -5.26 -10.44
CA ALA A 89 41.48 -4.01 -10.66
C ALA A 89 39.96 -4.13 -10.39
N GLY A 90 39.42 -5.34 -10.21
CA GLY A 90 38.00 -5.59 -9.87
C GLY A 90 36.98 -5.09 -10.90
N LEU A 91 37.41 -4.66 -12.09
CA LEU A 91 36.60 -3.93 -13.06
C LEU A 91 36.05 -4.80 -14.20
N SER A 92 36.66 -5.96 -14.49
CA SER A 92 36.28 -6.75 -15.66
C SER A 92 35.13 -7.72 -15.44
N SER A 93 35.00 -8.32 -14.24
CA SER A 93 33.92 -9.27 -13.91
C SER A 93 32.55 -8.62 -13.82
N ARG A 94 32.50 -7.34 -13.38
CA ARG A 94 31.25 -6.63 -13.10
C ARG A 94 30.46 -6.26 -14.35
N ARG A 95 31.14 -5.86 -15.40
CA ARG A 95 30.49 -5.46 -16.67
C ARG A 95 29.82 -6.63 -17.38
N ASN A 96 30.43 -7.83 -17.32
CA ASN A 96 29.88 -9.00 -18.01
C ASN A 96 28.60 -9.52 -17.33
N VAL A 97 28.57 -9.62 -16.00
CA VAL A 97 27.40 -10.15 -15.31
C VAL A 97 26.21 -9.19 -15.37
N ASP A 98 26.46 -7.89 -15.28
CA ASP A 98 25.40 -6.88 -15.43
C ASP A 98 24.83 -6.87 -16.86
N ASN A 99 25.68 -7.08 -17.89
CA ASN A 99 25.21 -7.22 -19.26
C ASN A 99 24.35 -8.48 -19.44
N GLU A 100 24.73 -9.60 -18.87
CA GLU A 100 23.96 -10.85 -18.92
C GLU A 100 22.59 -10.73 -18.22
N LEU A 101 22.49 -9.89 -17.18
CA LEU A 101 21.20 -9.57 -16.59
C LEU A 101 20.26 -8.88 -17.60
N PHE A 102 20.78 -7.95 -18.40
CA PHE A 102 19.99 -7.30 -19.44
C PHE A 102 19.60 -8.25 -20.57
N VAL A 103 20.51 -9.17 -20.93
CA VAL A 103 20.22 -10.21 -21.93
C VAL A 103 19.09 -11.12 -21.44
N LEU A 104 19.15 -11.60 -20.19
CA LEU A 104 18.08 -12.42 -19.58
C LEU A 104 16.72 -11.70 -19.54
N GLN A 105 16.73 -10.36 -19.52
CA GLN A 105 15.52 -9.53 -19.56
C GLN A 105 15.13 -9.09 -20.98
N ALA A 106 15.81 -9.59 -22.00
CA ALA A 106 15.53 -9.22 -23.37
C ALA A 106 14.13 -9.69 -23.80
N ARG A 107 13.42 -8.84 -24.57
CA ARG A 107 12.08 -9.15 -25.10
C ARG A 107 12.10 -10.41 -25.98
N ARG A 108 13.14 -10.57 -26.81
CA ARG A 108 13.31 -11.70 -27.72
C ARG A 108 13.33 -13.04 -26.98
N LEU A 109 14.11 -13.14 -25.89
CA LEU A 109 14.17 -14.36 -25.10
C LEU A 109 12.82 -14.69 -24.48
N MET A 110 12.12 -13.68 -23.94
CA MET A 110 10.81 -13.90 -23.32
C MET A 110 9.74 -14.26 -24.37
N LEU A 111 9.81 -13.74 -25.59
CA LEU A 111 8.94 -14.17 -26.69
C LEU A 111 9.14 -15.65 -27.01
N ASN A 112 10.41 -16.11 -27.14
CA ASN A 112 10.72 -17.51 -27.36
C ASN A 112 10.21 -18.41 -26.22
N VAL A 113 10.27 -17.94 -24.96
CA VAL A 113 9.69 -18.66 -23.81
C VAL A 113 8.16 -18.76 -23.93
N VAL A 114 7.51 -17.64 -24.28
CA VAL A 114 6.05 -17.61 -24.48
C VAL A 114 5.63 -18.58 -25.58
N ASP A 115 6.37 -18.62 -26.67
CA ASP A 115 6.08 -19.50 -27.81
C ASP A 115 6.35 -20.98 -27.45
N LYS A 116 7.52 -21.31 -26.87
CA LYS A 116 7.87 -22.68 -26.44
C LYS A 116 6.87 -23.27 -25.44
N LEU A 117 6.34 -22.44 -24.53
CA LEU A 117 5.41 -22.87 -23.49
C LEU A 117 3.93 -22.60 -23.82
N ASN A 118 3.64 -22.01 -24.98
CA ASN A 118 2.31 -21.61 -25.43
C ASN A 118 1.54 -20.79 -24.37
N LEU A 119 2.20 -19.80 -23.75
CA LEU A 119 1.65 -19.00 -22.66
C LEU A 119 0.60 -17.97 -23.14
N ALA A 120 0.48 -17.77 -24.44
CA ALA A 120 -0.51 -16.87 -25.04
C ALA A 120 -1.94 -17.36 -24.80
N VAL A 121 -2.16 -18.67 -24.61
CA VAL A 121 -3.46 -19.26 -24.34
C VAL A 121 -3.54 -19.71 -22.88
N THR A 122 -4.56 -19.21 -22.17
CA THR A 122 -4.77 -19.52 -20.75
C THR A 122 -6.12 -20.19 -20.56
N TYR A 123 -6.15 -21.28 -19.80
CA TYR A 123 -7.33 -22.07 -19.49
C TYR A 123 -7.70 -21.91 -18.02
N THR A 124 -8.89 -21.37 -17.74
CA THR A 124 -9.34 -21.18 -16.36
C THR A 124 -10.70 -21.81 -16.11
N THR A 125 -10.88 -22.39 -14.92
CA THR A 125 -12.17 -22.93 -14.50
C THR A 125 -12.54 -22.41 -13.11
N ARG A 126 -13.83 -22.41 -12.80
CA ARG A 126 -14.32 -22.00 -11.49
C ARG A 126 -14.41 -23.20 -10.55
N GLN A 127 -13.65 -23.19 -9.46
CA GLN A 127 -13.76 -24.16 -8.37
C GLN A 127 -14.28 -23.44 -7.11
N GLY A 128 -15.56 -23.65 -6.79
CA GLY A 128 -16.22 -22.92 -5.70
C GLY A 128 -16.23 -21.41 -5.95
N LEU A 129 -15.59 -20.64 -5.05
CA LEU A 129 -15.51 -19.18 -5.14
C LEU A 129 -14.28 -18.69 -5.90
N ARG A 130 -13.33 -19.56 -6.26
CA ARG A 130 -12.07 -19.20 -6.95
C ARG A 130 -12.11 -19.54 -8.42
N THR A 131 -11.39 -18.73 -9.19
CA THR A 131 -10.98 -19.07 -10.57
C THR A 131 -9.59 -19.71 -10.49
N VAL A 132 -9.48 -20.94 -10.99
CA VAL A 132 -8.25 -21.73 -11.01
C VAL A 132 -7.73 -21.78 -12.45
N ASP A 133 -6.45 -21.49 -12.63
CA ASP A 133 -5.75 -21.64 -13.89
C ASP A 133 -5.24 -23.08 -14.02
N LEU A 134 -5.59 -23.74 -15.10
CA LEU A 134 -5.30 -25.15 -15.33
C LEU A 134 -3.93 -25.39 -15.96
N TYR A 135 -3.38 -24.40 -16.62
CA TYR A 135 -2.09 -24.48 -17.33
C TYR A 135 -1.98 -25.79 -18.16
N LYS A 136 -0.93 -26.58 -17.95
CA LYS A 136 -0.73 -27.89 -18.65
C LYS A 136 -1.71 -29.00 -18.24
N ARG A 137 -2.52 -28.78 -17.20
CA ARG A 137 -3.55 -29.74 -16.73
C ARG A 137 -4.94 -29.42 -17.29
N SER A 138 -5.02 -28.62 -18.33
CA SER A 138 -6.29 -28.37 -19.01
C SER A 138 -6.79 -29.65 -19.66
N PRO A 139 -8.09 -29.98 -19.54
CA PRO A 139 -8.71 -31.15 -20.20
C PRO A 139 -8.86 -30.95 -21.72
N ILE A 140 -8.68 -29.70 -22.19
CA ILE A 140 -8.74 -29.38 -23.63
C ILE A 140 -7.49 -28.59 -24.05
N ALA A 141 -7.10 -28.76 -25.29
CA ALA A 141 -6.13 -27.92 -25.98
C ALA A 141 -6.85 -27.20 -27.14
N VAL A 142 -6.62 -25.91 -27.28
CA VAL A 142 -7.20 -25.11 -28.34
C VAL A 142 -6.09 -24.66 -29.29
N THR A 143 -6.23 -25.05 -30.56
CA THR A 143 -5.33 -24.65 -31.65
C THR A 143 -6.07 -23.65 -32.53
N PHE A 144 -5.44 -22.51 -32.79
CA PHE A 144 -5.94 -21.46 -33.65
C PHE A 144 -5.38 -21.66 -35.06
N VAL A 145 -6.26 -21.89 -36.04
CA VAL A 145 -5.89 -22.06 -37.46
C VAL A 145 -6.13 -20.72 -38.17
N ASN A 146 -5.19 -20.28 -39.00
CA ASN A 146 -5.23 -18.95 -39.67
C ASN A 146 -5.35 -17.76 -38.71
N ASP A 147 -4.51 -17.76 -37.69
CA ASP A 147 -4.56 -16.80 -36.63
C ASP A 147 -3.93 -15.45 -36.97
N ASN A 148 -4.62 -14.38 -36.66
CA ASN A 148 -4.02 -13.05 -36.57
C ASN A 148 -3.32 -12.96 -35.21
N GLU A 149 -1.98 -13.13 -35.18
CA GLU A 149 -1.15 -13.16 -33.96
C GLU A 149 -1.39 -11.98 -33.00
N SER A 150 -1.97 -10.89 -33.51
CA SER A 150 -2.24 -9.67 -32.74
C SER A 150 -3.60 -9.64 -32.05
N SER A 151 -4.51 -10.60 -32.28
CA SER A 151 -5.85 -10.58 -31.69
C SER A 151 -5.90 -11.24 -30.31
N ALA A 152 -6.53 -10.55 -29.37
CA ALA A 152 -6.86 -11.12 -28.07
C ALA A 152 -8.32 -11.60 -28.10
N CYS A 153 -8.57 -12.88 -27.76
CA CYS A 153 -9.89 -13.49 -27.77
C CYS A 153 -10.19 -14.21 -26.47
N SER A 154 -11.43 -14.10 -26.01
CA SER A 154 -11.91 -14.85 -24.86
C SER A 154 -13.21 -15.53 -25.19
N PHE A 155 -13.39 -16.78 -24.75
CA PHE A 155 -14.63 -17.54 -24.92
C PHE A 155 -14.74 -18.61 -23.84
N ARG A 156 -15.96 -19.14 -23.71
CA ARG A 156 -16.27 -20.21 -22.77
C ARG A 156 -16.52 -21.50 -23.54
N VAL A 157 -15.88 -22.57 -23.09
CA VAL A 157 -16.07 -23.91 -23.62
C VAL A 157 -16.75 -24.75 -22.55
N LYS A 158 -17.97 -25.19 -22.79
CA LYS A 158 -18.64 -26.18 -21.95
C LYS A 158 -18.37 -27.57 -22.50
N LEU A 159 -17.85 -28.42 -21.65
CA LEU A 159 -17.39 -29.76 -22.02
C LEU A 159 -18.52 -30.77 -21.86
N PHE A 160 -18.64 -31.64 -22.83
CA PHE A 160 -19.46 -32.86 -22.79
C PHE A 160 -18.58 -34.05 -23.20
N GLU A 161 -19.07 -35.27 -23.08
CA GLU A 161 -18.28 -36.46 -23.40
C GLU A 161 -17.80 -36.49 -24.86
N ASP A 162 -18.67 -36.18 -25.82
CA ASP A 162 -18.35 -36.30 -27.25
C ASP A 162 -18.34 -34.96 -28.01
N LYS A 163 -18.75 -33.84 -27.36
CA LYS A 163 -18.88 -32.55 -28.01
C LYS A 163 -18.50 -31.41 -27.08
N VAL A 164 -18.17 -30.27 -27.67
CA VAL A 164 -17.93 -29.01 -27.00
C VAL A 164 -18.96 -27.97 -27.44
N VAL A 165 -19.34 -27.11 -26.50
CA VAL A 165 -20.19 -25.94 -26.80
C VAL A 165 -19.40 -24.70 -26.46
N ILE A 166 -19.16 -23.90 -27.50
CA ILE A 166 -18.50 -22.58 -27.35
C ILE A 166 -19.58 -21.56 -27.12
N SER A 167 -19.35 -20.62 -26.24
CA SER A 167 -20.25 -19.51 -25.94
C SER A 167 -19.49 -18.27 -25.47
N HIS A 168 -20.13 -17.11 -25.47
CA HIS A 168 -19.55 -15.84 -25.02
C HIS A 168 -18.21 -15.53 -25.70
N PHE A 169 -18.21 -15.58 -27.01
CA PHE A 169 -17.04 -15.27 -27.80
C PHE A 169 -16.85 -13.75 -27.86
N ALA A 170 -15.67 -13.28 -27.48
CA ALA A 170 -15.31 -11.86 -27.53
C ALA A 170 -13.88 -11.73 -28.01
N CYS A 171 -13.66 -11.01 -29.11
CA CYS A 171 -12.33 -10.70 -29.64
C CYS A 171 -12.11 -9.19 -29.67
N SER A 172 -10.92 -8.76 -29.29
CA SER A 172 -10.50 -7.37 -29.42
C SER A 172 -10.03 -7.14 -30.87
N ARG A 173 -10.84 -6.44 -31.64
CA ARG A 173 -10.47 -5.88 -32.95
C ARG A 173 -9.91 -4.47 -32.76
N LYS A 174 -9.23 -3.92 -33.77
CA LYS A 174 -8.79 -2.51 -33.76
C LYS A 174 -9.93 -1.59 -33.43
N LYS A 175 -9.70 -0.57 -32.59
CA LYS A 175 -10.69 0.45 -32.18
C LYS A 175 -11.60 0.87 -33.32
N GLY A 176 -12.90 0.53 -33.23
CA GLY A 176 -13.92 0.98 -34.14
C GLY A 176 -14.93 -0.08 -34.64
N GLU A 177 -14.69 -1.36 -34.47
CA GLU A 177 -15.56 -2.44 -34.90
C GLU A 177 -15.92 -3.37 -33.73
N GLU A 178 -16.71 -2.90 -32.78
CA GLU A 178 -17.43 -3.77 -31.84
C GLU A 178 -18.73 -4.22 -32.53
N ASP A 179 -18.73 -5.43 -33.06
CA ASP A 179 -19.95 -6.05 -33.56
C ASP A 179 -20.64 -6.77 -32.41
N ASP A 180 -21.83 -6.33 -32.03
CA ASP A 180 -22.64 -6.94 -30.96
C ASP A 180 -23.01 -8.41 -31.26
N ASN A 181 -22.84 -8.85 -32.50
CA ASN A 181 -23.06 -10.22 -32.94
C ASN A 181 -22.05 -11.21 -32.36
N ASP A 182 -20.82 -10.76 -31.99
CA ASP A 182 -19.80 -11.64 -31.45
C ASP A 182 -20.17 -12.17 -30.04
N LYS A 183 -20.90 -11.40 -29.23
CA LYS A 183 -21.30 -11.81 -27.87
C LYS A 183 -22.34 -12.93 -27.83
N ASN A 184 -23.12 -13.06 -28.88
CA ASN A 184 -24.17 -14.07 -29.00
C ASN A 184 -23.71 -15.34 -29.77
N PHE A 185 -22.42 -15.39 -30.18
CA PHE A 185 -21.90 -16.54 -30.90
C PHE A 185 -21.96 -17.80 -30.03
N SER A 186 -22.57 -18.84 -30.53
CA SER A 186 -22.59 -20.15 -29.94
C SER A 186 -22.41 -21.21 -31.02
N ALA A 187 -21.47 -22.11 -30.84
CA ALA A 187 -21.20 -23.21 -31.75
C ALA A 187 -21.07 -24.52 -30.99
N THR A 188 -21.54 -25.58 -31.57
CA THR A 188 -21.42 -26.96 -31.04
C THR A 188 -20.66 -27.79 -32.06
N SER A 189 -19.58 -28.47 -31.64
CA SER A 189 -18.80 -29.33 -32.53
C SER A 189 -18.27 -30.55 -31.74
N PRO A 190 -18.01 -31.67 -32.42
CA PRO A 190 -17.18 -32.75 -31.87
C PRO A 190 -15.77 -32.27 -31.57
N TYR A 191 -15.03 -32.99 -30.76
CA TYR A 191 -13.61 -32.73 -30.53
C TYR A 191 -12.79 -33.02 -31.81
N GLY A 192 -11.75 -32.25 -32.06
CA GLY A 192 -10.84 -32.39 -33.19
C GLY A 192 -11.34 -31.81 -34.52
N GLU A 193 -12.57 -31.34 -34.59
CA GLU A 193 -13.08 -30.72 -35.81
C GLU A 193 -12.89 -29.19 -35.80
N PRO A 194 -12.56 -28.59 -36.98
CA PRO A 194 -12.39 -27.15 -37.08
C PRO A 194 -13.74 -26.41 -36.94
N ILE A 195 -13.79 -25.49 -36.02
CA ILE A 195 -14.94 -24.64 -35.72
C ILE A 195 -14.69 -23.26 -36.32
N VAL A 196 -15.56 -22.83 -37.21
CA VAL A 196 -15.49 -21.47 -37.80
C VAL A 196 -15.99 -20.47 -36.73
N THR A 197 -15.13 -19.55 -36.36
CA THR A 197 -15.45 -18.48 -35.42
C THR A 197 -15.34 -17.12 -36.14
N PRO A 198 -15.86 -16.04 -35.55
CA PRO A 198 -15.77 -14.70 -36.17
C PRO A 198 -14.31 -14.22 -36.40
N ASN A 199 -13.32 -14.84 -35.74
CA ASN A 199 -11.92 -14.46 -35.81
C ASN A 199 -10.99 -15.56 -36.40
N GLY A 200 -11.53 -16.47 -37.16
CA GLY A 200 -10.78 -17.57 -37.74
C GLY A 200 -11.28 -18.95 -37.30
N GLN A 201 -10.58 -19.98 -37.69
CA GLN A 201 -10.92 -21.35 -37.33
C GLN A 201 -10.17 -21.77 -36.06
N ILE A 202 -10.85 -22.46 -35.18
CA ILE A 202 -10.26 -23.06 -33.98
C ILE A 202 -10.54 -24.56 -33.95
N VAL A 203 -9.57 -25.32 -33.46
CA VAL A 203 -9.70 -26.76 -33.22
C VAL A 203 -9.57 -26.98 -31.71
N ILE A 204 -10.48 -27.78 -31.15
CA ILE A 204 -10.47 -28.12 -29.72
C ILE A 204 -10.27 -29.61 -29.56
N ASP A 205 -9.10 -29.98 -29.03
CA ASP A 205 -8.72 -31.39 -28.84
C ASP A 205 -8.85 -31.77 -27.35
N LYS A 206 -9.16 -33.08 -27.13
CA LYS A 206 -9.06 -33.66 -25.77
C LYS A 206 -7.61 -33.85 -25.38
N THR A 207 -7.25 -33.50 -24.15
CA THR A 207 -5.94 -33.82 -23.61
C THR A 207 -6.01 -35.09 -22.73
N LEU A 208 -4.85 -35.57 -22.29
CA LEU A 208 -4.74 -36.69 -21.33
C LEU A 208 -5.41 -36.41 -19.97
N TYR A 209 -5.73 -35.16 -19.69
CA TYR A 209 -6.36 -34.72 -18.44
C TYR A 209 -7.88 -34.61 -18.55
N MET A 210 -8.46 -35.04 -19.67
CA MET A 210 -9.92 -35.12 -19.81
C MET A 210 -10.43 -36.31 -19.01
N ASP A 211 -11.17 -36.03 -17.93
CA ASP A 211 -11.74 -36.98 -17.01
C ASP A 211 -13.27 -36.75 -16.94
N GLU A 212 -14.05 -37.74 -16.57
CA GLU A 212 -15.50 -37.64 -16.35
C GLU A 212 -15.90 -36.50 -15.42
N SER A 213 -15.01 -36.17 -14.45
CA SER A 213 -15.24 -35.07 -13.52
C SER A 213 -15.35 -33.69 -14.20
N TYR A 214 -14.86 -33.53 -15.45
CA TYR A 214 -14.96 -32.32 -16.25
C TYR A 214 -16.21 -32.26 -17.13
N ALA A 215 -16.97 -33.35 -17.28
CA ALA A 215 -18.22 -33.33 -18.02
C ALA A 215 -19.20 -32.31 -17.40
N GLY A 216 -19.76 -31.45 -18.22
CA GLY A 216 -20.64 -30.37 -17.78
C GLY A 216 -19.94 -29.12 -17.21
N LYS A 217 -18.63 -29.15 -16.95
CA LYS A 217 -17.88 -27.97 -16.49
C LYS A 217 -17.59 -27.00 -17.63
N THR A 218 -17.48 -25.74 -17.26
CA THR A 218 -17.14 -24.65 -18.19
C THR A 218 -15.69 -24.25 -17.99
N ILE A 219 -14.93 -24.20 -19.08
CA ILE A 219 -13.59 -23.68 -19.14
C ILE A 219 -13.61 -22.35 -19.85
N ASN A 220 -13.03 -21.32 -19.24
CA ASN A 220 -12.80 -20.05 -19.92
C ASN A 220 -11.44 -20.14 -20.61
N VAL A 221 -11.43 -19.93 -21.91
CA VAL A 221 -10.22 -19.85 -22.73
C VAL A 221 -9.96 -18.36 -23.01
N LEU A 222 -8.75 -17.93 -22.70
CA LEU A 222 -8.30 -16.57 -22.97
C LEU A 222 -7.01 -16.65 -23.79
N LYS A 223 -7.08 -16.18 -25.02
CA LYS A 223 -5.93 -15.93 -25.87
C LYS A 223 -5.53 -14.47 -25.76
N GLN A 224 -4.27 -14.20 -25.52
CA GLN A 224 -3.72 -12.86 -25.46
C GLN A 224 -2.64 -12.69 -26.54
N ASN A 225 -2.41 -11.43 -26.96
CA ASN A 225 -1.29 -11.13 -27.82
C ASN A 225 0.02 -11.59 -27.17
N ARG A 226 0.85 -12.33 -27.91
CA ARG A 226 2.11 -12.89 -27.42
C ARG A 226 3.07 -11.82 -26.88
N ASP A 227 3.08 -10.64 -27.52
CA ASP A 227 3.91 -9.51 -27.08
C ASP A 227 3.50 -8.97 -25.71
N VAL A 228 2.18 -8.87 -25.47
CA VAL A 228 1.63 -8.45 -24.18
C VAL A 228 1.98 -9.46 -23.07
N VAL A 229 1.86 -10.75 -23.41
CA VAL A 229 2.21 -11.83 -22.47
C VAL A 229 3.69 -11.82 -22.16
N ALA A 230 4.55 -11.70 -23.19
CA ALA A 230 6.00 -11.59 -23.03
C ALA A 230 6.40 -10.36 -22.19
N ALA A 231 5.78 -9.20 -22.43
CA ALA A 231 6.01 -8.00 -21.63
C ALA A 231 5.62 -8.20 -20.16
N ARG A 232 4.49 -8.88 -19.90
CA ARG A 232 4.03 -9.23 -18.54
C ARG A 232 5.02 -10.13 -17.82
N TYR A 233 5.46 -11.23 -18.46
CA TYR A 233 6.43 -12.15 -17.85
C TYR A 233 7.81 -11.53 -17.69
N ARG A 234 8.24 -10.70 -18.63
CA ARG A 234 9.49 -9.93 -18.54
C ARG A 234 9.50 -9.04 -17.28
N THR A 235 8.40 -8.34 -17.03
CA THR A 235 8.29 -7.46 -15.84
C THR A 235 8.12 -8.27 -14.54
N ALA A 236 7.45 -9.43 -14.62
CA ALA A 236 7.22 -10.28 -13.45
C ALA A 236 8.46 -11.09 -13.04
N THR A 237 9.34 -11.39 -14.01
CA THR A 237 10.61 -12.11 -13.77
C THR A 237 11.64 -11.12 -13.23
N GLN A 238 12.13 -11.39 -12.03
CA GLN A 238 13.16 -10.60 -11.38
C GLN A 238 14.47 -11.38 -11.43
N SER A 239 15.48 -10.80 -12.05
CA SER A 239 16.84 -11.33 -12.08
C SER A 239 17.76 -10.40 -11.31
N ALA A 240 18.56 -10.95 -10.40
CA ALA A 240 19.48 -10.17 -9.58
C ALA A 240 20.77 -10.97 -9.33
N VAL A 241 21.91 -10.29 -9.29
CA VAL A 241 23.17 -10.89 -8.89
C VAL A 241 23.12 -11.24 -7.40
N ALA A 242 23.53 -12.46 -7.05
CA ALA A 242 23.49 -12.94 -5.67
C ALA A 242 24.38 -12.11 -4.74
N ASN A 243 25.56 -11.70 -5.22
CA ASN A 243 26.49 -10.83 -4.51
C ASN A 243 27.28 -10.00 -5.54
N LYS A 244 27.66 -8.78 -5.18
CA LYS A 244 28.39 -7.82 -6.06
C LYS A 244 29.70 -8.33 -6.66
N MET A 245 30.28 -9.39 -6.11
CA MET A 245 31.53 -10.03 -6.58
C MET A 245 31.32 -11.45 -7.12
N SER A 246 30.08 -11.86 -7.36
CA SER A 246 29.72 -13.22 -7.76
C SER A 246 29.19 -13.24 -9.19
N SER A 247 29.57 -14.27 -9.95
CA SER A 247 28.98 -14.59 -11.25
C SER A 247 27.65 -15.36 -11.14
N ILE A 248 27.02 -15.34 -9.97
CA ILE A 248 25.79 -16.06 -9.68
C ILE A 248 24.60 -15.10 -9.84
N ILE A 249 23.64 -15.50 -10.67
CA ILE A 249 22.37 -14.78 -10.88
C ILE A 249 21.24 -15.59 -10.28
N ASN A 250 20.44 -14.94 -9.44
CA ASN A 250 19.17 -15.45 -8.93
C ASN A 250 18.03 -14.94 -9.80
N ILE A 251 17.25 -15.87 -10.34
CA ILE A 251 16.06 -15.58 -11.14
C ILE A 251 14.84 -15.96 -10.30
N SER A 252 13.88 -15.07 -10.16
CA SER A 252 12.65 -15.32 -9.41
C SER A 252 11.42 -14.90 -10.19
N LEU A 253 10.35 -15.69 -10.07
CA LEU A 253 9.06 -15.42 -10.69
C LEU A 253 7.93 -15.73 -9.71
N LYS A 254 6.93 -14.83 -9.66
CA LYS A 254 5.70 -15.00 -8.91
C LYS A 254 4.56 -15.33 -9.88
N ASP A 255 3.90 -16.47 -9.66
CA ASP A 255 2.76 -16.90 -10.48
C ASP A 255 1.69 -17.58 -9.62
N VAL A 256 0.47 -17.59 -10.11
CA VAL A 256 -0.65 -18.32 -9.47
C VAL A 256 -0.52 -19.83 -9.64
N VAL A 257 0.20 -20.29 -10.66
CA VAL A 257 0.50 -21.70 -10.92
C VAL A 257 1.98 -21.95 -10.67
N ALA A 258 2.30 -22.68 -9.62
CA ALA A 258 3.67 -23.00 -9.23
C ALA A 258 4.48 -23.64 -10.35
N LYS A 259 3.87 -24.62 -11.05
CA LYS A 259 4.52 -25.34 -12.16
C LYS A 259 4.80 -24.44 -13.36
N ARG A 260 3.91 -23.50 -13.67
CA ARG A 260 4.14 -22.51 -14.75
C ARG A 260 5.33 -21.61 -14.44
N ALA A 261 5.44 -21.14 -13.18
CA ALA A 261 6.61 -20.35 -12.76
C ALA A 261 7.92 -21.14 -12.90
N GLU A 262 7.94 -22.44 -12.53
CA GLU A 262 9.08 -23.32 -12.73
C GLU A 262 9.43 -23.48 -14.21
N ASP A 263 8.42 -23.80 -15.02
CA ASP A 263 8.61 -24.02 -16.46
C ASP A 263 9.09 -22.74 -17.16
N VAL A 264 8.53 -21.57 -16.83
CA VAL A 264 8.97 -20.28 -17.41
C VAL A 264 10.42 -19.98 -17.07
N ILE A 265 10.84 -20.16 -15.82
CA ILE A 265 12.22 -19.88 -15.41
C ILE A 265 13.18 -20.87 -16.07
N ASN A 266 12.87 -22.18 -16.04
CA ASN A 266 13.73 -23.20 -16.63
C ASN A 266 13.84 -23.00 -18.16
N THR A 267 12.71 -22.79 -18.85
CA THR A 267 12.72 -22.52 -20.29
C THR A 267 13.45 -21.22 -20.63
N LEU A 268 13.38 -20.19 -19.76
CA LEU A 268 14.15 -18.96 -19.96
C LEU A 268 15.66 -19.25 -19.92
N ILE A 269 16.10 -20.08 -18.98
CA ILE A 269 17.52 -20.49 -18.88
C ILE A 269 17.93 -21.33 -20.13
N ASP A 270 17.07 -22.22 -20.57
CA ASP A 270 17.33 -23.04 -21.78
C ASP A 270 17.42 -22.14 -23.01
N VAL A 271 16.45 -21.25 -23.22
CA VAL A 271 16.45 -20.28 -24.35
C VAL A 271 17.65 -19.36 -24.30
N TYR A 272 18.07 -18.93 -23.13
CA TYR A 272 19.27 -18.13 -22.96
C TYR A 272 20.53 -18.91 -23.37
N ASN A 273 20.67 -20.18 -22.97
CA ASN A 273 21.76 -21.02 -23.36
C ASN A 273 21.76 -21.32 -24.87
N ASP A 274 20.58 -21.63 -25.44
CA ASP A 274 20.41 -21.85 -26.87
C ASP A 274 20.84 -20.61 -27.69
N ASP A 275 20.43 -19.41 -27.23
CA ASP A 275 20.77 -18.14 -27.89
C ASP A 275 22.28 -17.85 -27.83
N ALA A 276 22.92 -18.12 -26.69
CA ALA A 276 24.36 -17.94 -26.54
C ALA A 276 25.18 -18.96 -27.37
N VAL A 277 24.65 -20.19 -27.49
CA VAL A 277 25.26 -21.20 -28.38
C VAL A 277 25.13 -20.75 -29.84
N TYR A 278 23.95 -20.29 -30.26
CA TYR A 278 23.71 -19.78 -31.62
C TYR A 278 24.65 -18.61 -31.96
N ASP A 279 24.82 -17.65 -31.05
CA ASP A 279 25.74 -16.51 -31.25
C ASP A 279 27.19 -16.99 -31.47
N LYS A 280 27.66 -17.94 -30.62
CA LYS A 280 29.00 -18.52 -30.77
C LYS A 280 29.17 -19.27 -32.10
N GLN A 281 28.15 -20.02 -32.50
CA GLN A 281 28.17 -20.75 -33.79
C GLN A 281 28.27 -19.77 -34.97
N GLN A 282 27.49 -18.68 -34.94
CA GLN A 282 27.52 -17.67 -36.00
C GLN A 282 28.90 -17.01 -36.15
N ILE A 283 29.56 -16.69 -35.00
CA ILE A 283 30.92 -16.16 -35.01
C ILE A 283 31.91 -17.20 -35.56
N ALA A 284 31.76 -18.46 -35.12
CA ALA A 284 32.67 -19.54 -35.58
C ALA A 284 32.49 -19.86 -37.07
N GLU A 285 31.25 -19.85 -37.60
CA GLU A 285 30.96 -19.99 -39.02
C GLU A 285 31.55 -18.83 -39.81
N ALA A 286 31.34 -17.58 -39.44
CA ALA A 286 31.93 -16.43 -40.10
C ALA A 286 33.46 -16.48 -40.11
N THR A 287 34.05 -17.01 -39.01
CA THR A 287 35.51 -17.22 -38.90
C THR A 287 36.00 -18.33 -39.81
N ALA A 288 35.25 -19.43 -39.93
CA ALA A 288 35.58 -20.55 -40.83
C ALA A 288 35.55 -20.10 -42.29
N ASP A 289 34.48 -19.43 -42.73
CA ASP A 289 34.35 -18.89 -44.10
C ASP A 289 35.49 -17.94 -44.44
N PHE A 290 35.85 -17.08 -43.47
CA PHE A 290 37.00 -16.19 -43.65
C PHE A 290 38.32 -16.92 -43.84
N ILE A 291 38.61 -17.92 -42.98
CA ILE A 291 39.85 -18.73 -43.07
C ILE A 291 39.88 -19.54 -44.35
N ASP A 292 38.78 -20.17 -44.75
CA ASP A 292 38.69 -20.97 -45.96
C ASP A 292 38.90 -20.12 -47.24
N ALA A 293 38.29 -18.93 -47.30
CA ALA A 293 38.54 -17.96 -48.37
C ALA A 293 40.01 -17.57 -48.45
N ARG A 294 40.66 -17.36 -47.30
CA ARG A 294 42.09 -16.98 -47.28
C ARG A 294 43.00 -18.12 -47.63
N LEU A 295 42.73 -19.36 -47.17
CA LEU A 295 43.46 -20.57 -47.56
C LEU A 295 43.41 -20.76 -49.07
N SER A 296 42.26 -20.58 -49.72
CA SER A 296 42.09 -20.66 -51.14
C SER A 296 43.00 -19.67 -51.88
N ILE A 297 43.12 -18.44 -51.44
CA ILE A 297 43.96 -17.40 -51.99
C ILE A 297 45.43 -17.81 -51.85
N ILE A 298 45.90 -18.15 -50.66
CA ILE A 298 47.27 -18.50 -50.36
C ILE A 298 47.71 -19.79 -51.07
N SER A 299 46.82 -20.76 -51.17
CA SER A 299 47.06 -21.99 -51.91
C SER A 299 47.41 -21.69 -53.43
N LYS A 300 46.63 -20.78 -54.05
CA LYS A 300 46.91 -20.33 -55.44
C LYS A 300 48.23 -19.57 -55.57
N GLU A 301 48.49 -18.67 -54.63
CA GLU A 301 49.71 -17.90 -54.57
C GLU A 301 50.92 -18.76 -54.31
N LEU A 302 50.82 -19.78 -53.44
CA LEU A 302 51.91 -20.79 -53.23
C LEU A 302 52.16 -21.60 -54.48
N GLY A 303 51.09 -22.08 -55.14
CA GLY A 303 51.21 -22.77 -56.41
C GLY A 303 51.87 -21.92 -57.48
N SER A 304 51.63 -20.60 -57.53
CA SER A 304 52.32 -19.69 -58.43
C SER A 304 53.84 -19.60 -58.16
N VAL A 305 54.17 -19.40 -56.83
CA VAL A 305 55.61 -19.33 -56.45
C VAL A 305 56.34 -20.67 -56.66
N ASP A 306 55.69 -21.80 -56.45
CA ASP A 306 56.21 -23.12 -56.69
C ASP A 306 56.53 -23.25 -58.17
N SER A 307 55.62 -22.77 -59.04
CA SER A 307 55.85 -22.71 -60.52
C SER A 307 57.02 -21.79 -60.89
N ASP A 308 57.16 -20.66 -60.20
CA ASP A 308 58.28 -19.72 -60.42
C ASP A 308 59.62 -20.35 -60.00
N ILE A 309 59.66 -21.06 -58.89
CA ILE A 309 60.87 -21.84 -58.50
C ILE A 309 61.22 -22.91 -59.52
N GLN A 310 60.21 -23.64 -59.97
CA GLN A 310 60.45 -24.69 -60.99
C GLN A 310 60.96 -24.08 -62.27
N SER A 311 60.35 -23.00 -62.72
CA SER A 311 60.75 -22.26 -63.89
C SER A 311 62.18 -21.73 -63.78
N PHE A 312 62.49 -21.18 -62.58
CA PHE A 312 63.85 -20.68 -62.32
C PHE A 312 64.90 -21.76 -62.29
N LYS A 313 64.60 -22.91 -61.63
CA LYS A 313 65.53 -24.10 -61.65
C LYS A 313 65.73 -24.64 -63.01
N ASN A 314 64.71 -24.76 -63.83
CA ASN A 314 64.81 -25.25 -65.23
C ASN A 314 65.60 -24.32 -66.13
N LYS A 315 65.38 -23.00 -65.98
CA LYS A 315 66.10 -22.00 -66.81
C LYS A 315 67.60 -21.92 -66.55
N ASN A 316 68.03 -22.17 -65.36
CA ASN A 316 69.39 -21.96 -64.93
C ASN A 316 70.22 -23.23 -64.70
N ASN A 317 69.67 -24.41 -64.92
CA ASN A 317 70.39 -25.74 -64.79
C ASN A 317 71.06 -25.91 -63.39
N LEU A 318 70.50 -25.46 -62.31
CA LEU A 318 71.17 -25.42 -61.04
C LEU A 318 71.01 -26.81 -60.30
N VAL A 319 72.13 -27.54 -60.20
CA VAL A 319 72.28 -28.72 -59.38
C VAL A 319 73.41 -28.44 -58.37
N ASP A 320 73.12 -28.32 -57.13
CA ASP A 320 73.91 -28.34 -55.90
C ASP A 320 75.08 -27.32 -55.67
N ILE A 321 74.80 -26.35 -54.80
CA ILE A 321 75.77 -25.46 -54.11
C ILE A 321 75.54 -25.62 -52.56
N GLU A 322 75.65 -26.84 -52.12
CA GLU A 322 75.15 -27.11 -50.75
C GLU A 322 76.18 -27.06 -49.62
N ALA A 323 77.46 -27.14 -49.86
CA ALA A 323 78.44 -27.40 -48.76
C ALA A 323 78.98 -26.15 -48.04
N GLU A 324 79.14 -24.99 -48.66
CA GLU A 324 79.77 -23.79 -48.10
C GLU A 324 78.70 -22.83 -47.52
N THR A 325 77.51 -22.84 -48.07
CA THR A 325 76.42 -22.05 -47.71
C THR A 325 75.79 -22.52 -46.34
N LYS A 326 75.96 -23.79 -46.01
CA LYS A 326 75.30 -24.45 -44.86
C LYS A 326 75.69 -23.84 -43.52
N ARG A 327 76.87 -23.35 -43.34
CA ARG A 327 77.36 -22.79 -42.08
C ARG A 327 76.92 -21.36 -41.83
N ASN A 328 76.85 -20.54 -42.84
CA ASN A 328 76.30 -19.16 -42.76
C ASN A 328 74.77 -19.13 -42.83
N MET A 329 74.19 -20.17 -43.44
CA MET A 329 72.74 -20.34 -43.49
C MET A 329 72.14 -20.62 -42.14
N THR A 330 72.78 -21.32 -41.21
CA THR A 330 72.16 -21.65 -39.91
C THR A 330 71.94 -20.42 -39.05
N GLU A 331 72.74 -19.41 -39.07
CA GLU A 331 72.60 -18.14 -38.36
C GLU A 331 71.64 -17.20 -39.07
N SER A 332 71.73 -17.11 -40.42
CA SER A 332 70.72 -16.39 -41.25
C SER A 332 69.33 -17.07 -41.14
N SER A 333 69.31 -18.39 -41.06
CA SER A 333 68.05 -19.17 -40.97
C SER A 333 67.24 -18.83 -39.69
N LYS A 334 67.92 -18.66 -38.57
CA LYS A 334 67.22 -18.27 -37.31
C LYS A 334 66.63 -16.87 -37.37
N LEU A 335 67.37 -15.88 -37.91
CA LEU A 335 66.92 -14.53 -38.09
C LEU A 335 65.78 -14.43 -39.14
N LYS A 336 65.85 -15.30 -40.15
CA LYS A 336 64.80 -15.46 -41.15
C LYS A 336 63.49 -16.04 -40.56
N GLU A 337 63.60 -17.08 -39.77
CA GLU A 337 62.45 -17.74 -39.16
C GLU A 337 61.63 -16.73 -38.28
N GLU A 338 62.31 -15.91 -37.46
CA GLU A 338 61.70 -14.84 -36.71
C GLU A 338 61.13 -13.72 -37.62
N GLY A 339 61.85 -13.37 -38.71
CA GLY A 339 61.39 -12.40 -39.71
C GLY A 339 60.09 -12.84 -40.41
N LEU A 340 60.01 -14.08 -40.80
CA LEU A 340 58.89 -14.72 -41.50
C LEU A 340 57.65 -14.78 -40.59
N SER A 341 57.82 -15.16 -39.36
CA SER A 341 56.73 -15.15 -38.35
C SER A 341 56.15 -13.73 -38.14
N THR A 342 57.06 -12.73 -38.12
CA THR A 342 56.68 -11.34 -37.99
C THR A 342 55.91 -10.80 -39.21
N GLU A 343 56.36 -11.16 -40.44
CA GLU A 343 55.68 -10.77 -41.69
C GLU A 343 54.26 -11.39 -41.76
N SER A 344 54.09 -12.66 -41.36
CA SER A 344 52.82 -13.33 -41.34
C SER A 344 51.82 -12.61 -40.37
N GLN A 345 52.33 -12.11 -39.23
CA GLN A 345 51.53 -11.34 -38.29
C GLN A 345 51.14 -9.96 -38.86
N ILE A 346 52.06 -9.30 -39.62
CA ILE A 346 51.75 -8.02 -40.28
C ILE A 346 50.65 -8.20 -41.33
N GLU A 347 50.78 -9.20 -42.21
CA GLU A 347 49.76 -9.45 -43.22
C GLU A 347 48.39 -9.79 -42.65
N MET A 348 48.35 -10.57 -41.59
CA MET A 348 47.09 -10.84 -40.89
C MET A 348 46.47 -9.57 -40.30
N SER A 349 47.27 -8.74 -39.64
CA SER A 349 46.78 -7.47 -39.06
C SER A 349 46.29 -6.51 -40.14
N LYS A 350 46.99 -6.42 -41.30
CA LYS A 350 46.56 -5.62 -42.45
C LYS A 350 45.24 -6.12 -43.04
N PHE A 351 45.08 -7.42 -43.15
CA PHE A 351 43.86 -8.00 -43.68
C PHE A 351 42.66 -7.73 -42.78
N ILE A 352 42.80 -7.85 -41.46
CA ILE A 352 41.76 -7.48 -40.53
C ILE A 352 41.42 -5.99 -40.64
N LYS A 353 42.44 -5.15 -40.85
CA LYS A 353 42.25 -3.70 -41.06
C LYS A 353 41.47 -3.42 -42.35
N GLU A 354 41.81 -4.09 -43.46
CA GLU A 354 41.09 -3.99 -44.72
C GLU A 354 39.66 -4.47 -44.64
N TYR A 355 39.42 -5.60 -43.97
CA TYR A 355 38.10 -6.13 -43.71
C TYR A 355 37.22 -5.13 -42.93
N LEU A 356 37.79 -4.44 -41.94
CA LEU A 356 37.09 -3.43 -41.17
C LEU A 356 36.77 -2.15 -41.94
N ASN A 357 37.62 -1.79 -42.94
CA ASN A 357 37.43 -0.61 -43.76
C ASN A 357 36.47 -0.85 -44.95
N ASP A 358 36.13 -2.07 -45.22
CA ASP A 358 35.17 -2.42 -46.26
C ASP A 358 33.77 -1.91 -45.87
N THR A 359 33.25 -1.00 -46.70
CA THR A 359 31.95 -0.33 -46.46
C THR A 359 30.76 -1.28 -46.57
N ASP A 360 30.87 -2.32 -47.40
CA ASP A 360 29.84 -3.31 -47.64
C ASP A 360 29.71 -4.29 -46.44
N LYS A 361 30.74 -4.35 -45.61
CA LYS A 361 30.82 -5.18 -44.40
C LYS A 361 30.71 -4.36 -43.11
N ALA A 362 30.32 -3.10 -43.22
CA ALA A 362 30.11 -2.25 -42.05
C ALA A 362 29.10 -2.91 -41.09
N ASN A 363 29.52 -3.11 -39.87
CA ASN A 363 28.75 -3.78 -38.80
C ASN A 363 28.58 -5.31 -38.91
N ASN A 364 29.40 -5.98 -39.72
CA ASN A 364 29.51 -7.43 -39.71
C ASN A 364 30.41 -7.92 -38.57
N LEU A 365 30.26 -9.19 -38.21
CA LEU A 365 31.11 -9.84 -37.21
C LEU A 365 32.54 -9.88 -37.70
N ILE A 366 33.49 -9.51 -36.88
CA ILE A 366 34.91 -9.60 -37.15
C ILE A 366 35.38 -11.03 -36.81
N PRO A 367 36.06 -11.73 -37.72
CA PRO A 367 36.62 -13.05 -37.41
C PRO A 367 37.59 -13.00 -36.24
N VAL A 368 37.38 -13.86 -35.24
CA VAL A 368 38.27 -13.95 -34.07
C VAL A 368 39.47 -14.80 -34.44
N THR A 369 40.55 -14.16 -34.85
CA THR A 369 41.84 -14.82 -35.12
C THR A 369 42.85 -14.38 -34.08
N SER A 370 43.60 -15.31 -33.49
CA SER A 370 44.66 -14.94 -32.55
C SER A 370 45.85 -14.39 -33.34
N VAL A 371 45.99 -13.09 -33.34
CA VAL A 371 47.08 -12.35 -33.94
C VAL A 371 48.24 -12.26 -32.94
N GLY A 372 49.08 -13.32 -32.84
CA GLY A 372 50.31 -13.32 -32.05
C GLY A 372 50.18 -13.27 -30.51
N GLU A 373 51.23 -13.73 -29.81
CA GLU A 373 51.23 -13.84 -28.33
C GLU A 373 51.08 -12.53 -27.54
N ARG A 374 51.29 -11.38 -28.16
CA ARG A 374 51.16 -10.05 -27.52
C ARG A 374 49.82 -9.32 -27.76
N THR A 375 48.89 -9.95 -28.46
CA THR A 375 47.64 -9.32 -28.94
C THR A 375 46.39 -9.71 -28.18
N SER A 376 46.50 -10.05 -26.89
CA SER A 376 45.34 -10.28 -26.03
C SER A 376 44.41 -9.07 -25.99
N LEU A 377 44.94 -7.84 -26.06
CA LEU A 377 44.13 -6.63 -26.08
C LEU A 377 43.30 -6.51 -27.36
N LEU A 378 43.91 -6.75 -28.52
CA LEU A 378 43.19 -6.68 -29.79
C LEU A 378 42.16 -7.79 -29.95
N SER A 379 42.47 -9.01 -29.50
CA SER A 379 41.51 -10.13 -29.50
C SER A 379 40.33 -9.84 -28.59
N ASN A 380 40.55 -9.22 -27.42
CA ASN A 380 39.49 -8.81 -26.51
C ASN A 380 38.64 -7.68 -27.14
N GLN A 381 39.25 -6.67 -27.75
CA GLN A 381 38.54 -5.59 -28.44
C GLN A 381 37.68 -6.14 -29.60
N ILE A 382 38.16 -7.12 -30.35
CA ILE A 382 37.39 -7.78 -31.41
C ILE A 382 36.21 -8.56 -30.81
N ALA A 383 36.42 -9.29 -29.72
CA ALA A 383 35.34 -10.00 -29.02
C ALA A 383 34.27 -9.04 -28.50
N ASP A 384 34.67 -7.93 -27.86
CA ASP A 384 33.79 -6.90 -27.38
C ASP A 384 32.99 -6.24 -28.53
N TYR A 385 33.64 -5.97 -29.66
CA TYR A 385 32.98 -5.46 -30.86
C TYR A 385 31.93 -6.44 -31.39
N ASN A 386 32.27 -7.72 -31.50
CA ASN A 386 31.35 -8.75 -31.95
C ASN A 386 30.14 -8.88 -31.02
N GLU A 387 30.35 -8.79 -29.71
CA GLU A 387 29.25 -8.74 -28.72
C GLU A 387 28.33 -7.56 -28.97
N LEU A 388 28.89 -6.37 -29.22
CA LEU A 388 28.11 -5.18 -29.53
C LEU A 388 27.31 -5.31 -30.83
N VAL A 389 27.91 -5.89 -31.88
CA VAL A 389 27.23 -6.17 -33.16
C VAL A 389 26.05 -7.09 -32.97
N LEU A 390 26.24 -8.21 -32.27
CA LEU A 390 25.15 -9.16 -31.96
C LEU A 390 24.05 -8.52 -31.13
N ARG A 391 24.41 -7.69 -30.15
CA ARG A 391 23.45 -6.95 -29.33
C ARG A 391 22.65 -5.95 -30.17
N ARG A 392 23.32 -5.27 -31.13
CA ARG A 392 22.66 -4.35 -32.06
C ARG A 392 21.66 -5.09 -32.96
N GLU A 393 22.07 -6.22 -33.51
CA GLU A 393 21.23 -7.05 -34.38
C GLU A 393 19.99 -7.56 -33.64
N LYS A 394 20.14 -8.04 -32.42
CA LYS A 394 19.03 -8.42 -31.51
C LYS A 394 18.06 -7.28 -31.24
N LEU A 395 18.54 -6.07 -31.05
CA LEU A 395 17.73 -4.90 -30.87
C LEU A 395 17.03 -4.47 -32.17
N GLN A 396 17.67 -4.54 -33.28
CA GLN A 396 17.12 -4.23 -34.60
C GLN A 396 15.98 -5.18 -34.99
N GLN A 397 16.14 -6.48 -34.79
CA GLN A 397 15.08 -7.49 -34.98
C GLN A 397 13.85 -7.24 -34.10
N ASN A 398 14.02 -6.56 -32.97
CA ASN A 398 12.94 -6.20 -32.06
C ASN A 398 12.16 -4.91 -32.47
N GLY A 399 12.40 -4.36 -33.65
CA GLY A 399 11.67 -3.22 -34.21
C GLY A 399 11.99 -1.87 -33.57
N ALA A 400 13.12 -1.76 -32.88
CA ALA A 400 13.51 -0.57 -32.11
C ALA A 400 14.36 0.44 -32.89
N THR A 401 14.01 0.77 -34.13
CA THR A 401 14.81 1.64 -35.04
C THR A 401 15.01 3.08 -34.52
N ASN A 402 14.20 3.56 -33.56
CA ASN A 402 14.33 4.92 -32.99
C ASN A 402 14.57 4.91 -31.46
N ASN A 403 15.15 3.85 -30.92
CA ASN A 403 15.45 3.77 -29.50
C ASN A 403 16.76 4.52 -29.18
N PRO A 404 16.81 5.39 -28.16
CA PRO A 404 18.04 6.02 -27.66
C PRO A 404 19.17 5.02 -27.40
N VAL A 405 18.86 3.80 -26.98
CA VAL A 405 19.81 2.72 -26.74
C VAL A 405 20.46 2.25 -28.05
N MET A 406 19.73 2.24 -29.16
CA MET A 406 20.26 1.88 -30.47
C MET A 406 21.27 2.91 -30.95
N LEU A 407 20.94 4.20 -30.80
CA LEU A 407 21.84 5.31 -31.14
C LEU A 407 23.10 5.32 -30.27
N GLN A 408 23.00 4.89 -29.04
CA GLN A 408 24.15 4.74 -28.15
C GLN A 408 25.01 3.57 -28.61
N LEU A 409 24.40 2.44 -28.96
CA LEU A 409 25.10 1.25 -29.42
C LEU A 409 25.82 1.48 -30.75
N ASP A 410 25.19 2.22 -31.68
CA ASP A 410 25.84 2.60 -32.96
C ASP A 410 27.06 3.50 -32.70
N ARG A 411 26.99 4.41 -31.75
CA ARG A 411 28.16 5.23 -31.35
C ARG A 411 29.25 4.37 -30.70
N ASP A 412 28.89 3.44 -29.86
CA ASP A 412 29.79 2.54 -29.17
C ASP A 412 30.48 1.61 -30.18
N LEU A 413 29.76 1.11 -31.19
CA LEU A 413 30.28 0.33 -32.29
C LEU A 413 31.31 1.12 -33.13
N VAL A 414 31.00 2.37 -33.49
CA VAL A 414 31.91 3.24 -34.20
C VAL A 414 33.18 3.55 -33.37
N ALA A 415 32.98 3.82 -32.07
CA ALA A 415 34.09 4.07 -31.16
C ALA A 415 35.00 2.83 -31.03
N MET A 416 34.38 1.63 -30.84
CA MET A 416 35.11 0.39 -30.73
C MET A 416 35.82 0.04 -32.04
N LYS A 417 35.15 0.20 -33.19
CA LYS A 417 35.78 0.04 -34.52
C LYS A 417 37.04 0.92 -34.67
N ASN A 418 36.93 2.21 -34.31
CA ASN A 418 38.06 3.13 -34.37
C ASN A 418 39.19 2.74 -33.40
N ALA A 419 38.82 2.24 -32.20
CA ALA A 419 39.81 1.73 -31.25
C ALA A 419 40.53 0.49 -31.76
N ILE A 420 39.82 -0.44 -32.41
CA ILE A 420 40.40 -1.62 -33.04
C ILE A 420 41.32 -1.21 -34.19
N LEU A 421 40.90 -0.27 -35.04
CA LEU A 421 41.72 0.24 -36.14
C LEU A 421 43.02 0.89 -35.62
N ALA A 422 42.92 1.73 -34.59
CA ALA A 422 44.09 2.34 -33.94
C ALA A 422 45.01 1.29 -33.29
N SER A 423 44.45 0.25 -32.66
CA SER A 423 45.21 -0.86 -32.09
C SER A 423 45.90 -1.68 -33.16
N LEU A 424 45.24 -1.90 -34.31
CA LEU A 424 45.83 -2.56 -35.47
C LEU A 424 46.97 -1.75 -36.07
N ASP A 425 46.79 -0.44 -36.21
CA ASP A 425 47.83 0.44 -36.71
C ASP A 425 49.08 0.46 -35.81
N SER A 426 48.87 0.53 -34.50
CA SER A 426 49.96 0.45 -33.53
C SER A 426 50.67 -0.92 -33.55
N ASN A 427 49.91 -1.99 -33.70
CA ASN A 427 50.45 -3.35 -33.79
C ASN A 427 51.23 -3.54 -35.05
N ILE A 428 50.70 -3.11 -36.23
CA ILE A 428 51.38 -3.13 -37.53
C ILE A 428 52.68 -2.35 -37.44
N ALA A 429 52.66 -1.10 -36.93
CA ALA A 429 53.83 -0.27 -36.76
C ALA A 429 54.89 -0.94 -35.87
N THR A 430 54.49 -1.58 -34.78
CA THR A 430 55.39 -2.29 -33.87
C THR A 430 56.04 -3.51 -34.57
N LEU A 431 55.23 -4.27 -35.27
CA LEU A 431 55.69 -5.45 -36.02
C LEU A 431 56.56 -5.03 -37.21
N GLU A 432 56.28 -3.92 -37.89
CA GLU A 432 57.10 -3.37 -38.97
C GLU A 432 58.49 -2.93 -38.47
N ILE A 433 58.52 -2.25 -37.29
CA ILE A 433 59.79 -1.91 -36.64
C ILE A 433 60.60 -3.18 -36.31
N LYS A 434 59.91 -4.20 -35.76
CA LYS A 434 60.57 -5.51 -35.50
C LYS A 434 61.05 -6.17 -36.71
N ARG A 435 60.27 -6.23 -37.81
CA ARG A 435 60.64 -6.74 -39.12
C ARG A 435 61.88 -6.02 -39.67
N ASP A 436 61.88 -4.68 -39.60
CA ASP A 436 62.99 -3.86 -40.15
C ASP A 436 64.28 -4.03 -39.37
N ASN A 437 64.20 -4.23 -38.03
CA ASN A 437 65.33 -4.59 -37.21
C ASN A 437 65.94 -5.97 -37.62
N LEU A 438 65.07 -6.98 -37.77
CA LEU A 438 65.47 -8.31 -38.20
C LEU A 438 66.08 -8.28 -39.60
N ARG A 439 65.52 -7.48 -40.51
CA ARG A 439 66.03 -7.24 -41.84
C ARG A 439 67.42 -6.59 -41.83
N ARG A 440 67.64 -5.63 -40.96
CA ARG A 440 68.98 -5.00 -40.81
C ARG A 440 69.98 -6.00 -40.29
N GLU A 441 69.72 -6.87 -39.39
CA GLU A 441 70.54 -7.92 -38.84
C GLU A 441 70.76 -9.00 -39.96
N GLU A 442 69.69 -9.36 -40.69
CA GLU A 442 69.78 -10.26 -41.86
C GLU A 442 70.66 -9.68 -42.95
N ASN A 443 70.53 -8.37 -43.28
CA ASN A 443 71.36 -7.69 -44.28
C ASN A 443 72.82 -7.62 -43.86
N LYS A 444 73.17 -7.47 -42.58
CA LYS A 444 74.53 -7.58 -42.06
C LYS A 444 75.11 -9.01 -42.29
N THR A 445 74.28 -10.00 -42.02
CA THR A 445 74.66 -11.39 -42.18
C THR A 445 74.80 -11.75 -43.71
N ASN A 446 73.86 -11.20 -44.55
CA ASN A 446 73.91 -11.37 -45.99
C ASN A 446 75.03 -10.58 -46.70
N SER A 447 75.50 -9.44 -46.16
CA SER A 447 76.65 -8.72 -46.70
C SER A 447 77.93 -9.51 -46.52
N ARG A 448 78.00 -10.47 -45.61
CA ARG A 448 79.07 -11.46 -45.43
C ARG A 448 78.95 -12.60 -46.46
N ILE A 449 77.79 -12.83 -47.06
CA ILE A 449 77.46 -13.84 -48.01
C ILE A 449 77.62 -13.30 -49.48
N SER A 450 77.82 -11.99 -49.68
CA SER A 450 77.71 -11.27 -50.95
C SER A 450 78.87 -11.55 -52.01
N SER A 451 79.58 -12.61 -51.85
CA SER A 451 80.48 -13.18 -52.90
C SER A 451 79.80 -14.23 -53.78
N VAL A 452 78.45 -14.50 -53.60
CA VAL A 452 77.71 -15.58 -54.33
C VAL A 452 77.01 -14.96 -55.55
N PRO A 453 76.94 -15.67 -56.71
CA PRO A 453 76.42 -15.13 -57.98
C PRO A 453 74.95 -14.63 -57.90
N SER A 454 74.60 -13.69 -58.77
CA SER A 454 73.22 -13.03 -58.78
C SER A 454 72.07 -14.03 -58.92
N GLN A 455 72.29 -15.18 -59.45
CA GLN A 455 71.33 -16.28 -59.64
C GLN A 455 70.86 -16.88 -58.24
N GLU A 456 71.78 -17.01 -57.29
CA GLU A 456 71.48 -17.53 -55.96
C GLU A 456 70.61 -16.53 -55.12
N LYS A 457 70.84 -15.22 -55.28
CA LYS A 457 70.11 -14.18 -54.71
C LYS A 457 68.66 -14.15 -55.18
N GLU A 458 68.43 -14.37 -56.48
CA GLU A 458 67.05 -14.43 -57.01
C GLU A 458 66.31 -15.70 -56.51
N TYR A 459 66.99 -16.89 -56.58
CA TYR A 459 66.45 -18.12 -56.00
C TYR A 459 66.06 -17.98 -54.49
N LEU A 460 66.99 -17.44 -53.73
CA LEU A 460 66.70 -17.19 -52.29
C LEU A 460 65.54 -16.23 -52.06
N SER A 461 65.34 -15.26 -52.92
CA SER A 461 64.19 -14.36 -52.85
C SER A 461 62.88 -15.11 -53.11
N ILE A 462 62.82 -15.96 -54.16
CA ILE A 462 61.63 -16.72 -54.48
C ILE A 462 61.38 -17.80 -53.43
N ALA A 463 62.42 -18.52 -52.96
CA ALA A 463 62.35 -19.53 -51.88
C ALA A 463 61.91 -18.93 -50.60
N ARG A 464 62.25 -17.64 -50.27
CA ARG A 464 61.74 -16.91 -49.12
C ARG A 464 60.27 -16.66 -49.25
N GLN A 465 59.76 -16.21 -50.37
CA GLN A 465 58.34 -16.00 -50.63
C GLN A 465 57.57 -17.31 -50.51
N GLN A 466 58.11 -18.42 -51.04
CA GLN A 466 57.50 -19.74 -50.86
C GLN A 466 57.31 -20.07 -49.35
N ARG A 467 58.41 -19.91 -48.59
CA ARG A 467 58.41 -20.28 -47.17
C ARG A 467 57.45 -19.38 -46.35
N ILE A 468 57.40 -18.07 -46.68
CA ILE A 468 56.42 -17.19 -46.07
C ILE A 468 54.99 -17.68 -46.29
N LYS A 469 54.68 -18.01 -47.54
CA LYS A 469 53.36 -18.47 -47.95
C LYS A 469 53.00 -19.82 -47.33
N GLU A 470 53.99 -20.73 -47.25
CA GLU A 470 53.85 -22.04 -46.63
C GLU A 470 53.57 -21.92 -45.10
N GLU A 471 54.37 -21.13 -44.42
CA GLU A 471 54.16 -20.88 -42.99
C GLU A 471 52.79 -20.21 -42.71
N LEU A 472 52.40 -19.27 -43.55
CA LEU A 472 51.09 -18.65 -43.45
C LEU A 472 49.93 -19.64 -43.71
N TYR A 473 50.11 -20.52 -44.71
CA TYR A 473 49.19 -21.60 -45.04
C TYR A 473 49.01 -22.54 -43.84
N LEU A 474 50.12 -23.03 -43.25
CA LEU A 474 50.11 -23.91 -42.09
C LEU A 474 49.47 -23.20 -40.86
N TYR A 475 49.77 -21.94 -40.66
CA TYR A 475 49.15 -21.14 -39.56
C TYR A 475 47.64 -21.09 -39.73
N LEU A 476 47.17 -20.76 -40.92
CA LEU A 476 45.73 -20.71 -41.20
C LEU A 476 45.05 -22.08 -41.05
N LEU A 477 45.72 -23.12 -41.49
CA LEU A 477 45.24 -24.49 -41.34
C LEU A 477 45.09 -24.86 -39.86
N ASN A 478 46.08 -24.53 -39.03
CA ASN A 478 45.99 -24.73 -37.58
C ASN A 478 44.84 -23.90 -36.96
N LYS A 479 44.63 -22.65 -37.42
CA LYS A 479 43.52 -21.83 -36.95
C LYS A 479 42.16 -22.34 -37.38
N ARG A 480 42.07 -22.94 -38.57
CA ARG A 480 40.84 -23.63 -39.00
C ARG A 480 40.51 -24.81 -38.09
N GLU A 481 41.51 -25.65 -37.76
CA GLU A 481 41.29 -26.77 -36.85
C GLU A 481 40.94 -26.30 -35.41
N GLU A 482 41.60 -25.25 -34.92
CA GLU A 482 41.26 -24.64 -33.62
C GLU A 482 39.84 -24.12 -33.60
N ASN A 483 39.39 -23.44 -34.66
CA ASN A 483 38.01 -22.96 -34.80
C ASN A 483 37.01 -24.12 -34.92
N ALA A 484 37.33 -25.19 -35.65
CA ALA A 484 36.49 -26.38 -35.75
C ALA A 484 36.34 -27.11 -34.40
N ILE A 485 37.42 -27.18 -33.62
CA ILE A 485 37.37 -27.70 -32.24
C ILE A 485 36.51 -26.80 -31.34
N SER A 486 36.66 -25.47 -31.44
CA SER A 486 35.83 -24.52 -30.68
C SER A 486 34.37 -24.63 -31.02
N LEU A 487 34.01 -24.89 -32.30
CA LEU A 487 32.65 -25.13 -32.74
C LEU A 487 32.09 -26.46 -32.18
N ALA A 488 32.91 -27.51 -32.15
CA ALA A 488 32.52 -28.82 -31.61
C ALA A 488 32.31 -28.83 -30.09
N ILE A 489 33.02 -27.96 -29.34
CA ILE A 489 32.97 -27.86 -27.87
C ILE A 489 32.11 -26.65 -27.47
N THR A 490 30.89 -26.53 -27.99
CA THR A 490 29.97 -25.48 -27.56
C THR A 490 29.44 -25.78 -26.15
N GLU A 491 30.05 -25.15 -25.14
CA GLU A 491 29.54 -25.21 -23.76
C GLU A 491 28.48 -24.15 -23.52
N ASN A 492 27.46 -24.52 -22.69
CA ASN A 492 26.44 -23.61 -22.22
C ASN A 492 27.07 -22.41 -21.47
N SER A 493 26.64 -21.21 -21.78
CA SER A 493 27.12 -19.97 -21.16
C SER A 493 26.70 -19.86 -19.71
N ALA A 494 25.49 -20.37 -19.34
CA ALA A 494 25.06 -20.47 -17.97
C ALA A 494 25.02 -21.92 -17.49
N ARG A 495 25.67 -22.16 -16.36
CA ARG A 495 25.57 -23.44 -15.62
C ARG A 495 24.45 -23.30 -14.61
N ILE A 496 23.47 -24.19 -14.65
CA ILE A 496 22.41 -24.28 -13.65
C ILE A 496 23.03 -24.80 -12.35
N ILE A 497 22.95 -24.01 -11.28
CA ILE A 497 23.29 -24.43 -9.92
C ILE A 497 22.05 -25.09 -9.30
N ASP A 498 20.94 -24.34 -9.28
CA ASP A 498 19.66 -24.84 -8.84
C ASP A 498 18.62 -24.56 -9.92
N SER A 499 17.90 -25.61 -10.34
CA SER A 499 16.71 -25.46 -11.20
C SER A 499 15.60 -24.75 -10.46
N ALA A 500 14.60 -24.23 -11.18
CA ALA A 500 13.52 -23.49 -10.60
C ALA A 500 12.75 -24.32 -9.56
N PHE A 501 12.82 -23.93 -8.31
CA PHE A 501 12.13 -24.55 -7.19
C PHE A 501 11.65 -23.48 -6.18
N GLY A 502 10.86 -23.89 -5.21
CA GLY A 502 10.41 -22.99 -4.16
C GLY A 502 9.45 -23.67 -3.19
N PRO A 503 9.02 -22.93 -2.15
CA PRO A 503 8.18 -23.48 -1.10
C PRO A 503 6.83 -23.97 -1.65
N LEU A 504 6.34 -25.11 -1.14
CA LEU A 504 5.03 -25.63 -1.51
C LEU A 504 3.87 -24.72 -1.03
N LYS A 505 4.12 -23.95 0.02
CA LYS A 505 3.13 -23.00 0.55
C LYS A 505 3.11 -21.71 -0.27
N PRO A 506 1.93 -21.15 -0.61
CA PRO A 506 1.82 -19.88 -1.30
C PRO A 506 2.37 -18.74 -0.44
N ILE A 507 3.02 -17.77 -1.07
CA ILE A 507 3.55 -16.56 -0.42
C ILE A 507 2.47 -15.48 -0.19
N ALA A 508 1.39 -15.51 -0.99
CA ALA A 508 0.24 -14.62 -0.90
C ALA A 508 -1.05 -15.39 -1.21
N PRO A 509 -2.21 -14.97 -0.66
CA PRO A 509 -2.36 -13.95 0.37
C PRO A 509 -1.83 -14.41 1.73
N ARG A 510 -1.21 -13.51 2.49
CA ARG A 510 -0.77 -13.79 3.88
C ARG A 510 -1.99 -13.84 4.80
N LYS A 511 -2.59 -15.03 4.92
CA LYS A 511 -3.83 -15.26 5.68
C LYS A 511 -3.83 -14.63 7.09
N PRO A 512 -2.80 -14.83 7.95
CA PRO A 512 -2.79 -14.27 9.29
C PRO A 512 -2.75 -12.73 9.28
N LEU A 513 -2.03 -12.11 8.34
CA LEU A 513 -1.95 -10.67 8.21
C LEU A 513 -3.30 -10.06 7.80
N ILE A 514 -4.00 -10.69 6.83
CA ILE A 514 -5.33 -10.23 6.40
C ILE A 514 -6.32 -10.35 7.55
N MET A 515 -6.33 -11.48 8.27
CA MET A 515 -7.22 -11.69 9.41
C MET A 515 -6.94 -10.69 10.54
N LEU A 516 -5.65 -10.38 10.79
CA LEU A 516 -5.26 -9.35 11.76
C LEU A 516 -5.74 -7.96 11.33
N MET A 517 -5.56 -7.59 10.05
CA MET A 517 -6.07 -6.31 9.53
C MET A 517 -7.59 -6.21 9.64
N MET A 518 -8.32 -7.29 9.31
CA MET A 518 -9.77 -7.32 9.44
C MET A 518 -10.22 -7.24 10.90
N LEU A 519 -9.48 -7.85 11.83
CA LEU A 519 -9.73 -7.71 13.27
C LEU A 519 -9.56 -6.26 13.74
N VAL A 520 -8.47 -5.61 13.31
CA VAL A 520 -8.21 -4.20 13.63
C VAL A 520 -9.30 -3.29 13.06
N LEU A 521 -9.71 -3.52 11.81
CA LEU A 521 -10.82 -2.77 11.19
C LEU A 521 -12.14 -3.01 11.91
N GLY A 522 -12.41 -4.26 12.32
CA GLY A 522 -13.59 -4.63 13.10
C GLY A 522 -13.70 -3.90 14.44
N ILE A 523 -12.57 -3.53 15.04
CA ILE A 523 -12.49 -2.72 16.27
C ILE A 523 -12.52 -1.23 15.94
N ALA A 524 -11.78 -0.78 14.95
CA ALA A 524 -11.60 0.64 14.62
C ALA A 524 -12.88 1.29 14.09
N VAL A 525 -13.67 0.59 13.28
CA VAL A 525 -14.90 1.16 12.69
C VAL A 525 -15.94 1.53 13.76
N PRO A 526 -16.39 0.60 14.63
CA PRO A 526 -17.35 0.96 15.67
C PRO A 526 -16.79 1.98 16.66
N PHE A 527 -15.49 1.91 16.97
CA PHE A 527 -14.83 2.90 17.81
C PHE A 527 -14.89 4.30 17.17
N SER A 528 -14.56 4.43 15.90
CA SER A 528 -14.60 5.70 15.17
C SER A 528 -16.01 6.29 15.12
N ILE A 529 -17.02 5.45 14.86
CA ILE A 529 -18.43 5.90 14.83
C ILE A 529 -18.86 6.41 16.20
N ILE A 530 -18.54 5.67 17.27
CA ILE A 530 -18.91 6.06 18.64
C ILE A 530 -18.14 7.32 19.02
N TYR A 531 -16.84 7.40 18.71
CA TYR A 531 -16.02 8.57 19.01
C TYR A 531 -16.53 9.82 18.32
N LEU A 532 -16.83 9.75 17.02
CA LEU A 532 -17.40 10.87 16.27
C LEU A 532 -18.75 11.31 16.86
N ARG A 533 -19.64 10.34 17.17
CA ARG A 533 -20.92 10.66 17.76
C ARG A 533 -20.77 11.34 19.13
N GLU A 534 -19.81 10.91 19.92
CA GLU A 534 -19.53 11.46 21.24
C GLU A 534 -18.88 12.85 21.15
N MET A 535 -18.02 13.07 20.16
CA MET A 535 -17.41 14.38 19.90
C MET A 535 -18.44 15.44 19.53
N PHE A 536 -19.51 15.06 18.81
CA PHE A 536 -20.59 15.98 18.44
C PHE A 536 -21.64 16.16 19.54
N ASN A 537 -21.57 15.45 20.66
CA ASN A 537 -22.49 15.59 21.77
C ASN A 537 -22.00 16.69 22.72
N THR A 538 -22.57 17.89 22.57
CA THR A 538 -22.22 19.07 23.34
C THR A 538 -23.06 19.26 24.62
N SER A 539 -23.95 18.31 24.97
CA SER A 539 -24.82 18.43 26.14
C SER A 539 -24.06 18.27 27.47
N VAL A 540 -24.54 18.92 28.50
CA VAL A 540 -24.07 18.76 29.88
C VAL A 540 -24.33 17.35 30.36
N ARG A 541 -23.30 16.67 30.89
CA ARG A 541 -23.34 15.24 31.27
C ARG A 541 -23.30 14.98 32.76
N GLY A 542 -23.11 16.01 33.57
CA GLY A 542 -23.07 15.84 35.01
C GLY A 542 -22.45 17.04 35.74
N ARG A 543 -22.27 16.85 37.02
CA ARG A 543 -21.74 17.84 37.98
C ARG A 543 -20.41 18.44 37.53
N ARG A 544 -19.48 17.59 37.03
CA ARG A 544 -18.12 18.04 36.62
C ARG A 544 -18.14 19.07 35.49
N ASP A 545 -19.09 18.96 34.57
CA ASP A 545 -19.22 19.92 33.47
C ASP A 545 -19.63 21.30 34.00
N ILE A 546 -20.51 21.32 35.02
CA ILE A 546 -21.00 22.55 35.67
C ILE A 546 -19.87 23.18 36.47
N GLU A 547 -19.27 22.44 37.42
CA GLU A 547 -18.22 22.95 38.32
C GLU A 547 -16.94 23.45 37.60
N ARG A 548 -16.67 22.92 36.40
CA ARG A 548 -15.53 23.38 35.58
C ARG A 548 -15.84 24.66 34.81
N SER A 549 -17.08 24.87 34.45
CA SER A 549 -17.51 25.98 33.59
C SER A 549 -18.17 27.11 34.31
N THR A 550 -18.52 26.94 35.57
CA THR A 550 -19.21 27.96 36.39
C THR A 550 -18.67 27.99 37.82
N SER A 551 -18.67 29.17 38.41
CA SER A 551 -18.36 29.40 39.83
C SER A 551 -19.63 29.42 40.72
N VAL A 552 -20.78 29.16 40.10
CA VAL A 552 -22.06 29.13 40.76
C VAL A 552 -22.14 27.98 41.78
N PRO A 553 -22.52 28.20 43.01
CA PRO A 553 -22.64 27.16 44.03
C PRO A 553 -23.55 26.02 43.58
N TYR A 554 -23.01 24.80 43.63
CA TYR A 554 -23.74 23.59 43.27
C TYR A 554 -24.47 22.99 44.46
N LEU A 555 -25.80 22.85 44.36
CA LEU A 555 -26.61 22.46 45.48
C LEU A 555 -26.85 20.95 45.57
N GLY A 556 -26.95 20.28 44.42
CA GLY A 556 -27.16 18.84 44.40
C GLY A 556 -27.73 18.31 43.09
N ASP A 557 -27.80 16.97 43.00
CA ASP A 557 -28.32 16.22 41.86
C ASP A 557 -29.68 15.65 42.16
N ILE A 558 -30.58 15.67 41.19
CA ILE A 558 -31.87 14.98 41.26
C ILE A 558 -31.87 13.88 40.21
N PRO A 559 -31.95 12.59 40.61
CA PRO A 559 -31.93 11.47 39.68
C PRO A 559 -33.18 11.44 38.79
N VAL A 560 -33.09 10.70 37.67
CA VAL A 560 -34.25 10.46 36.79
C VAL A 560 -35.32 9.69 37.59
N PHE A 561 -36.53 10.21 37.59
CA PHE A 561 -37.66 9.52 38.17
C PHE A 561 -38.40 8.72 37.10
N GLU A 562 -38.44 7.40 37.25
CA GLU A 562 -39.10 6.47 36.32
C GLU A 562 -40.50 6.00 36.76
N GLY A 563 -40.99 6.51 37.91
CA GLY A 563 -42.27 6.10 38.47
C GLY A 563 -43.49 6.86 37.95
N LYS A 564 -44.68 6.43 38.33
CA LYS A 564 -45.92 7.16 38.08
C LYS A 564 -46.02 8.36 39.03
N MET A 565 -46.16 9.56 38.48
CA MET A 565 -46.33 10.79 39.24
C MET A 565 -47.81 11.14 39.39
N HIS A 566 -48.22 11.59 40.57
CA HIS A 566 -49.51 12.23 40.81
C HIS A 566 -49.29 13.73 40.89
N ARG A 567 -49.87 14.51 39.98
CA ARG A 567 -49.77 16.00 39.96
C ARG A 567 -48.32 16.49 40.09
N SER A 568 -47.36 15.83 39.42
CA SER A 568 -45.92 16.10 39.47
C SER A 568 -45.22 15.81 40.81
N VAL A 569 -45.82 15.15 41.78
CA VAL A 569 -45.21 14.79 43.04
C VAL A 569 -44.56 13.42 42.96
N ALA A 570 -43.23 13.37 43.21
CA ALA A 570 -42.42 12.16 43.25
C ALA A 570 -41.95 11.84 44.67
N VAL A 571 -41.74 12.85 45.50
CA VAL A 571 -41.27 12.70 46.87
C VAL A 571 -42.36 12.15 47.80
N ARG A 572 -41.97 11.37 48.81
CA ARG A 572 -42.82 10.76 49.80
C ARG A 572 -42.31 11.15 51.19
N GLU A 573 -43.23 11.32 52.17
CA GLU A 573 -42.90 11.78 53.54
C GLU A 573 -41.83 10.93 54.19
N ASN A 574 -42.04 9.62 54.20
CA ASN A 574 -41.08 8.64 54.73
C ASN A 574 -40.38 7.84 53.62
N GLY A 575 -40.31 8.40 52.35
CA GLY A 575 -39.68 7.75 51.21
C GLY A 575 -38.19 7.61 51.41
N ARG A 576 -37.67 6.40 51.10
CA ARG A 576 -36.21 6.08 51.08
C ARG A 576 -35.67 5.94 49.66
N ASP A 577 -36.48 6.35 48.70
CA ASP A 577 -36.08 6.35 47.30
C ASP A 577 -35.07 7.47 47.02
N SER A 578 -34.29 7.28 45.95
CA SER A 578 -33.20 8.19 45.56
C SER A 578 -33.66 9.63 45.28
N VAL A 579 -34.90 9.81 44.79
CA VAL A 579 -35.47 11.14 44.51
C VAL A 579 -35.87 11.84 45.81
N SER A 580 -36.58 11.15 46.73
CA SER A 580 -36.96 11.70 48.05
C SER A 580 -35.72 12.11 48.85
N GLU A 581 -34.66 11.29 48.79
CA GLU A 581 -33.42 11.60 49.52
C GLU A 581 -32.64 12.77 48.84
N ALA A 582 -32.62 12.85 47.53
CA ALA A 582 -32.04 13.99 46.83
C ALA A 582 -32.67 15.33 47.21
N PHE A 583 -34.01 15.38 47.32
CA PHE A 583 -34.68 16.59 47.76
C PHE A 583 -34.44 16.93 49.25
N ARG A 584 -34.26 15.93 50.13
CA ARG A 584 -33.84 16.15 51.53
C ARG A 584 -32.43 16.74 51.60
N ILE A 585 -31.50 16.22 50.77
CA ILE A 585 -30.14 16.75 50.68
C ILE A 585 -30.17 18.21 50.17
N ILE A 586 -30.94 18.48 49.10
CA ILE A 586 -31.10 19.84 48.58
C ILE A 586 -31.63 20.78 49.64
N ARG A 587 -32.70 20.39 50.40
CA ARG A 587 -33.23 21.15 51.50
C ARG A 587 -32.17 21.45 52.57
N THR A 588 -31.36 20.45 52.94
CA THR A 588 -30.29 20.61 53.91
C THR A 588 -29.22 21.56 53.40
N ASN A 589 -28.79 21.39 52.13
CA ASN A 589 -27.77 22.24 51.53
C ASN A 589 -28.22 23.70 51.38
N MET A 590 -29.52 23.95 51.12
CA MET A 590 -30.09 25.30 51.11
C MET A 590 -29.92 26.03 52.48
N THR A 591 -30.00 25.29 53.58
CA THR A 591 -29.83 25.87 54.91
C THR A 591 -28.41 26.44 55.09
N PHE A 592 -27.40 25.82 54.49
CA PHE A 592 -25.99 26.27 54.54
C PHE A 592 -25.70 27.45 53.62
N MET A 593 -26.56 27.74 52.64
CA MET A 593 -26.36 28.86 51.70
C MET A 593 -26.76 30.22 52.32
N ASN A 594 -27.22 30.22 53.57
CA ASN A 594 -27.63 31.43 54.24
C ASN A 594 -26.44 32.19 54.85
N THR A 595 -25.72 32.93 53.98
CA THR A 595 -24.48 33.64 54.37
C THR A 595 -24.70 34.99 55.17
N ALA A 596 -25.90 35.52 55.21
CA ALA A 596 -26.16 36.87 55.77
C ALA A 596 -27.09 36.94 57.00
N GLY A 597 -27.40 35.83 57.63
CA GLY A 597 -28.24 35.78 58.83
C GLY A 597 -29.72 36.16 58.59
N GLY A 598 -30.13 36.36 57.33
CA GLY A 598 -31.54 36.63 56.98
C GLY A 598 -32.31 35.33 56.71
N LYS A 599 -33.58 35.32 57.00
CA LYS A 599 -34.45 34.16 56.74
C LYS A 599 -34.67 34.02 55.23
N GLN A 600 -34.15 32.91 54.58
CA GLN A 600 -34.45 32.58 53.17
C GLN A 600 -35.86 32.05 53.07
N GLN A 601 -36.77 32.97 52.80
CA GLN A 601 -38.21 32.64 52.83
C GLN A 601 -38.75 32.47 51.39
N VAL A 602 -38.26 33.28 50.46
CA VAL A 602 -38.74 33.28 49.07
C VAL A 602 -37.73 32.65 48.15
N ILE A 603 -38.05 31.51 47.56
CA ILE A 603 -37.17 30.71 46.71
C ILE A 603 -37.70 30.72 45.27
N GLN A 604 -36.99 31.34 44.37
CA GLN A 604 -37.32 31.33 42.93
C GLN A 604 -36.67 30.15 42.23
N ILE A 605 -37.43 29.44 41.40
CA ILE A 605 -36.91 28.33 40.57
C ILE A 605 -37.00 28.71 39.10
N THR A 606 -35.83 28.73 38.43
CA THR A 606 -35.69 29.06 37.00
C THR A 606 -34.74 28.08 36.28
N SER A 607 -34.51 28.25 34.99
CA SER A 607 -33.61 27.42 34.19
C SER A 607 -33.11 28.14 32.93
N SER A 608 -32.19 27.52 32.16
CA SER A 608 -31.82 27.99 30.83
C SER A 608 -32.95 27.78 29.83
N ASN A 609 -33.49 26.56 29.79
CA ASN A 609 -34.39 26.10 28.73
C ASN A 609 -35.73 25.65 29.26
N ALA A 610 -36.76 25.66 28.42
CA ALA A 610 -38.03 24.97 28.68
C ALA A 610 -37.76 23.46 28.88
N HIS A 611 -38.65 22.80 29.63
CA HIS A 611 -38.56 21.37 29.95
C HIS A 611 -37.33 20.93 30.80
N ALA A 612 -36.62 21.87 31.40
CA ALA A 612 -35.53 21.54 32.34
C ALA A 612 -36.06 20.90 33.66
N GLY A 613 -37.37 20.95 33.92
CA GLY A 613 -38.01 20.34 35.08
C GLY A 613 -38.27 21.31 36.24
N LYS A 614 -38.33 22.62 35.98
CA LYS A 614 -38.62 23.66 37.02
C LYS A 614 -39.81 23.30 37.87
N THR A 615 -41.00 23.16 37.28
CA THR A 615 -42.26 22.85 38.00
C THR A 615 -42.15 21.53 38.77
N PHE A 616 -41.44 20.53 38.25
CA PHE A 616 -41.17 19.29 38.99
C PHE A 616 -40.36 19.57 40.26
N ILE A 617 -39.30 20.38 40.15
CA ILE A 617 -38.44 20.73 41.26
C ILE A 617 -39.20 21.63 42.22
N SER A 618 -39.96 22.64 41.76
CA SER A 618 -40.78 23.53 42.57
C SER A 618 -41.76 22.72 43.42
N THR A 619 -42.54 21.82 42.82
CA THR A 619 -43.56 21.03 43.53
C THR A 619 -42.91 20.06 44.53
N ASN A 620 -41.85 19.34 44.17
CA ASN A 620 -41.27 18.34 45.06
C ASN A 620 -40.43 18.99 46.18
N LEU A 621 -39.82 20.15 45.96
CA LEU A 621 -39.18 20.92 47.01
C LEU A 621 -40.20 21.47 47.96
N ALA A 622 -41.34 22.02 47.48
CA ALA A 622 -42.47 22.47 48.31
C ALA A 622 -43.00 21.33 49.21
N MET A 623 -43.23 20.18 48.65
CA MET A 623 -43.64 18.99 49.40
C MET A 623 -42.60 18.58 50.44
N THR A 624 -41.29 18.59 50.09
CA THR A 624 -40.22 18.22 51.04
C THR A 624 -40.14 19.19 52.24
N LEU A 625 -40.36 20.47 51.95
CA LEU A 625 -40.47 21.48 53.03
C LEU A 625 -41.76 21.31 53.88
N ALA A 626 -42.89 21.03 53.23
CA ALA A 626 -44.17 20.78 53.94
C ALA A 626 -44.08 19.53 54.84
N PHE A 627 -43.41 18.44 54.33
CA PHE A 627 -43.16 17.24 55.17
C PHE A 627 -42.24 17.51 56.36
N SER A 628 -41.48 18.58 56.36
CA SER A 628 -40.74 19.02 57.57
C SER A 628 -41.53 19.91 58.55
N GLY A 629 -42.82 20.06 58.35
CA GLY A 629 -43.70 20.82 59.22
C GLY A 629 -43.77 22.32 58.87
N GLN A 630 -43.12 22.80 57.80
CA GLN A 630 -43.19 24.20 57.38
C GLN A 630 -44.50 24.47 56.64
N LYS A 631 -45.05 25.64 56.83
CA LYS A 631 -46.16 26.18 56.03
C LYS A 631 -45.57 26.70 54.70
N VAL A 632 -45.86 26.03 53.58
CA VAL A 632 -45.30 26.31 52.28
C VAL A 632 -46.36 26.85 51.33
N LEU A 633 -45.98 27.91 50.62
CA LEU A 633 -46.78 28.48 49.54
C LEU A 633 -46.04 28.34 48.24
N MET A 634 -46.62 27.77 47.19
CA MET A 634 -46.09 27.74 45.83
C MET A 634 -46.89 28.74 44.96
N ILE A 635 -46.14 29.60 44.25
CA ILE A 635 -46.73 30.66 43.45
C ILE A 635 -46.27 30.42 41.95
N ASP A 636 -47.26 30.36 41.05
CA ASP A 636 -46.99 30.26 39.58
C ASP A 636 -46.83 31.69 39.01
N LEU A 637 -45.61 32.11 38.80
CA LEU A 637 -45.24 33.34 38.07
C LEU A 637 -44.97 33.13 36.59
N ASP A 638 -45.18 31.92 36.06
CA ASP A 638 -45.19 31.71 34.58
C ASP A 638 -46.57 32.14 34.05
N LEU A 639 -46.85 33.46 34.03
CA LEU A 639 -48.11 34.02 33.54
C LEU A 639 -48.31 33.73 32.02
N ARG A 640 -47.27 33.35 31.28
CA ARG A 640 -47.32 33.05 29.85
C ARG A 640 -47.82 31.66 29.57
N ARG A 641 -47.20 30.63 30.14
CA ARG A 641 -47.51 29.21 29.88
C ARG A 641 -48.38 28.60 30.99
N ARG A 642 -48.32 29.14 32.19
CA ARG A 642 -49.09 28.68 33.37
C ARG A 642 -48.85 27.18 33.62
N THR A 643 -47.59 26.79 33.60
CA THR A 643 -47.19 25.38 33.57
C THR A 643 -47.58 24.67 34.88
N MET A 644 -47.30 25.27 36.01
CA MET A 644 -47.70 24.77 37.33
C MET A 644 -49.21 24.66 37.46
N SER A 645 -49.94 25.71 37.08
CA SER A 645 -51.43 25.75 37.13
C SER A 645 -52.05 24.63 36.27
N LYS A 646 -51.46 24.32 35.13
CA LYS A 646 -51.87 23.17 34.28
C LYS A 646 -51.62 21.83 34.93
N HIS A 647 -50.49 21.62 35.56
CA HIS A 647 -50.09 20.35 36.21
C HIS A 647 -50.94 20.06 37.44
N MET A 648 -51.41 21.13 38.15
CA MET A 648 -52.33 21.04 39.30
C MET A 648 -53.81 20.95 38.88
N GLY A 649 -54.12 20.88 37.59
CA GLY A 649 -55.45 20.77 37.03
C GLY A 649 -56.26 22.07 37.11
N GLN A 650 -55.63 23.20 37.42
CA GLN A 650 -56.26 24.52 37.65
C GLN A 650 -55.99 25.55 36.56
N ARG A 651 -55.85 25.08 35.29
CA ARG A 651 -55.47 25.93 34.13
C ARG A 651 -56.43 27.12 33.92
N ASN A 652 -57.70 26.94 34.22
CA ASN A 652 -58.75 27.93 33.96
C ASN A 652 -59.25 28.65 35.23
N ASN A 653 -58.52 28.46 36.30
CA ASN A 653 -58.86 29.19 37.53
C ASN A 653 -58.66 30.70 37.31
N PRO A 654 -59.75 31.54 37.47
CA PRO A 654 -59.64 32.98 37.30
C PRO A 654 -58.91 33.66 38.45
N ASN A 655 -58.96 32.99 39.62
CA ASN A 655 -58.34 33.52 40.85
C ASN A 655 -56.89 33.18 40.93
N GLY A 656 -56.03 34.18 40.88
CA GLY A 656 -54.55 33.97 40.83
C GLY A 656 -53.79 35.26 40.80
N VAL A 657 -52.47 35.15 40.52
CA VAL A 657 -51.58 36.30 40.52
C VAL A 657 -52.03 37.40 39.55
N SER A 658 -52.48 37.07 38.38
CA SER A 658 -52.92 38.07 37.38
C SER A 658 -54.12 38.86 37.84
N LYS A 659 -55.08 38.21 38.51
CA LYS A 659 -56.25 38.89 39.07
C LYS A 659 -55.85 39.81 40.23
N PHE A 660 -54.98 39.35 41.13
CA PHE A 660 -54.56 40.16 42.28
C PHE A 660 -53.83 41.45 41.85
N ILE A 661 -52.97 41.32 40.79
CA ILE A 661 -52.20 42.47 40.28
C ILE A 661 -53.14 43.47 39.56
N SER A 662 -54.14 42.97 38.81
CA SER A 662 -55.06 43.82 38.01
C SER A 662 -56.12 44.50 38.85
N ASP A 663 -56.58 43.88 39.89
CA ASP A 663 -57.68 44.36 40.71
C ASP A 663 -57.24 44.65 42.19
N LYS A 664 -57.26 45.93 42.55
CA LYS A 664 -56.85 46.39 43.88
C LYS A 664 -57.78 45.96 45.03
N SER A 665 -59.00 45.56 44.74
CA SER A 665 -59.99 45.14 45.74
C SER A 665 -59.77 43.71 46.22
N VAL A 666 -59.03 42.89 45.51
CA VAL A 666 -58.78 41.49 45.81
C VAL A 666 -57.71 41.38 46.90
N LYS A 667 -58.05 40.63 47.95
CA LYS A 667 -57.14 40.33 49.08
C LYS A 667 -56.28 39.09 48.74
N VAL A 668 -55.10 38.97 49.38
CA VAL A 668 -54.22 37.81 49.20
C VAL A 668 -54.92 36.51 49.57
N THR A 669 -55.72 36.50 50.60
CA THR A 669 -56.51 35.35 51.06
C THR A 669 -57.49 34.80 49.99
N ASP A 670 -57.95 35.64 49.06
CA ASP A 670 -59.01 35.30 48.08
C ASP A 670 -58.39 34.51 46.88
N ILE A 671 -57.04 34.56 46.72
CA ILE A 671 -56.32 33.89 45.64
C ILE A 671 -55.55 32.70 46.14
N ILE A 672 -55.40 32.47 47.43
CA ILE A 672 -54.79 31.29 48.03
C ILE A 672 -55.72 30.08 47.85
N SER A 673 -55.20 29.04 47.27
CA SER A 673 -55.95 27.78 47.11
C SER A 673 -55.25 26.69 47.92
N LYS A 674 -56.02 26.05 48.79
CA LYS A 674 -55.57 24.86 49.52
C LYS A 674 -55.40 23.72 48.58
N THR A 675 -54.25 22.94 48.71
CA THR A 675 -54.02 21.76 47.93
C THR A 675 -54.44 20.50 48.63
N GLU A 676 -54.84 19.47 47.92
CA GLU A 676 -55.12 18.12 48.44
C GLU A 676 -53.84 17.30 48.71
N LEU A 677 -52.66 17.86 48.39
CA LEU A 677 -51.39 17.11 48.45
C LEU A 677 -50.83 17.02 49.87
N HIS A 678 -50.94 18.09 50.64
CA HIS A 678 -50.52 18.13 52.05
C HIS A 678 -51.16 19.33 52.81
N GLU A 679 -51.42 19.17 54.05
CA GLU A 679 -52.11 20.22 54.86
C GLU A 679 -51.32 21.55 55.01
N ASN A 680 -50.01 21.46 55.02
CA ASN A 680 -49.11 22.60 55.12
C ASN A 680 -48.63 23.10 53.68
N PHE A 681 -49.33 22.73 52.58
CA PHE A 681 -48.93 23.13 51.23
C PHE A 681 -50.10 23.79 50.50
N ASP A 682 -50.00 25.10 50.29
CA ASP A 682 -50.97 25.89 49.55
C ASP A 682 -50.38 26.42 48.23
N CYS A 683 -51.23 26.80 47.28
CA CYS A 683 -50.87 27.33 46.02
C CYS A 683 -51.55 28.64 45.65
N ILE A 684 -50.84 29.53 44.97
CA ILE A 684 -51.42 30.65 44.23
C ILE A 684 -51.14 30.36 42.71
N TYR A 685 -52.19 30.22 41.97
CA TYR A 685 -52.10 29.95 40.53
C TYR A 685 -51.80 31.21 39.70
N ALA A 686 -51.38 31.10 38.49
CA ALA A 686 -51.10 32.23 37.63
C ALA A 686 -52.34 33.11 37.34
N GLY A 687 -53.50 32.50 37.33
CA GLY A 687 -54.77 33.17 36.96
C GLY A 687 -54.98 33.16 35.45
N LEU A 688 -55.79 34.06 34.91
CA LEU A 688 -55.98 34.24 33.50
C LEU A 688 -54.74 34.84 32.84
N GLN A 689 -54.44 34.44 31.58
CA GLN A 689 -53.30 34.92 30.88
C GLN A 689 -53.46 36.43 30.52
N PRO A 690 -52.59 37.30 31.04
CA PRO A 690 -52.65 38.71 30.71
C PRO A 690 -52.02 39.03 29.36
N PRO A 691 -52.37 40.17 28.73
CA PRO A 691 -51.71 40.57 27.45
C PRO A 691 -50.28 41.07 27.68
N ASN A 692 -49.92 41.59 28.84
CA ASN A 692 -48.61 42.18 29.18
C ASN A 692 -48.01 41.59 30.47
N PRO A 693 -47.53 40.33 30.44
CA PRO A 693 -47.05 39.65 31.67
C PRO A 693 -45.87 40.35 32.38
N ALA A 694 -44.92 40.90 31.56
CA ALA A 694 -43.70 41.52 32.09
C ALA A 694 -44.00 42.80 32.92
N GLU A 695 -44.86 43.70 32.44
CA GLU A 695 -45.28 44.89 33.13
C GLU A 695 -46.05 44.58 34.43
N MET A 696 -46.86 43.50 34.39
CA MET A 696 -47.54 43.04 35.60
C MET A 696 -46.53 42.57 36.64
N LEU A 697 -45.50 41.82 36.28
CA LEU A 697 -44.45 41.35 37.19
C LEU A 697 -43.58 42.48 37.73
N MET A 698 -43.52 43.64 37.02
CA MET A 698 -42.83 44.84 37.45
C MET A 698 -43.63 45.64 38.47
N SER A 699 -44.94 45.42 38.56
CA SER A 699 -45.82 46.17 39.45
C SER A 699 -45.46 46.01 40.90
N SER A 700 -45.52 47.13 41.69
CA SER A 700 -45.37 47.12 43.15
C SER A 700 -46.44 46.25 43.85
N ARG A 701 -47.53 45.95 43.19
CA ARG A 701 -48.58 45.07 43.72
C ARG A 701 -48.05 43.61 43.85
N LEU A 702 -47.07 43.18 43.07
CA LEU A 702 -46.38 41.90 43.26
C LEU A 702 -45.54 41.88 44.53
N ASP A 703 -44.89 43.05 44.85
CA ASP A 703 -44.10 43.15 46.10
C ASP A 703 -45.00 43.12 47.32
N GLU A 704 -46.19 43.75 47.24
CA GLU A 704 -47.22 43.65 48.27
C GLU A 704 -47.70 42.23 48.45
N LEU A 705 -48.01 41.48 47.37
CA LEU A 705 -48.38 40.08 47.46
C LEU A 705 -47.36 39.27 48.23
N ILE A 706 -46.05 39.36 47.84
CA ILE A 706 -45.02 38.61 48.51
C ILE A 706 -44.82 39.03 49.96
N SER A 707 -44.92 40.35 50.32
CA SER A 707 -44.79 40.82 51.67
C SER A 707 -45.90 40.30 52.59
N GLU A 708 -47.15 40.21 52.11
CA GLU A 708 -48.23 39.60 52.84
C GLU A 708 -48.11 38.08 52.98
N CYS A 709 -47.69 37.40 51.91
CA CYS A 709 -47.43 35.97 51.96
C CYS A 709 -46.26 35.59 52.91
N ARG A 710 -45.26 36.46 53.09
CA ARG A 710 -44.17 36.26 54.04
C ARG A 710 -44.64 36.25 55.48
N LYS A 711 -45.82 36.89 55.86
CA LYS A 711 -46.38 36.90 57.19
C LYS A 711 -47.11 35.58 57.45
N LEU A 712 -47.60 34.87 56.46
CA LEU A 712 -48.49 33.73 56.56
C LEU A 712 -47.78 32.36 56.43
N TYR A 713 -46.63 32.33 55.68
CA TYR A 713 -45.94 31.12 55.34
C TYR A 713 -44.49 31.16 55.77
N ASP A 714 -43.92 29.96 56.06
CA ASP A 714 -42.54 29.80 56.45
C ASP A 714 -41.60 29.77 55.21
N ALA A 715 -42.11 29.24 54.09
CA ALA A 715 -41.38 29.16 52.78
C ALA A 715 -42.33 29.45 51.61
N ILE A 716 -41.87 30.23 50.66
CA ILE A 716 -42.60 30.62 49.46
C ILE A 716 -41.76 30.18 48.26
N ILE A 717 -42.28 29.28 47.44
CA ILE A 717 -41.60 28.77 46.24
C ILE A 717 -42.23 29.41 44.99
N ILE A 718 -41.41 30.04 44.18
CA ILE A 718 -41.83 30.69 42.95
C ILE A 718 -41.44 29.82 41.77
N ASP A 719 -42.42 29.28 41.04
CA ASP A 719 -42.20 28.63 39.76
C ASP A 719 -42.14 29.70 38.64
N SER A 720 -40.96 29.88 38.06
CA SER A 720 -40.69 30.97 37.13
C SER A 720 -40.40 30.45 35.70
N VAL A 721 -40.30 31.36 34.75
CA VAL A 721 -39.96 31.08 33.36
C VAL A 721 -38.42 30.84 33.18
N PRO A 722 -37.96 30.30 32.02
CA PRO A 722 -36.51 30.18 31.75
C PRO A 722 -35.83 31.55 31.65
N ALA A 723 -34.77 31.78 32.47
CA ALA A 723 -34.12 33.08 32.62
C ALA A 723 -33.28 33.52 31.39
N LEU A 724 -32.76 32.59 30.60
CA LEU A 724 -32.00 32.91 29.35
C LEU A 724 -32.92 33.24 28.20
N VAL A 725 -34.20 32.87 28.27
CA VAL A 725 -35.14 33.00 27.15
C VAL A 725 -36.11 34.18 27.37
N ILE A 726 -36.47 34.42 28.62
CA ILE A 726 -37.57 35.37 28.99
C ILE A 726 -37.10 36.21 30.16
N ALA A 727 -37.16 37.55 30.03
CA ALA A 727 -36.76 38.50 31.08
C ALA A 727 -37.60 38.44 32.37
N ASP A 728 -38.77 37.84 32.31
CA ASP A 728 -39.72 37.76 33.46
C ASP A 728 -39.06 37.12 34.70
N ALA A 729 -38.17 36.12 34.49
CA ALA A 729 -37.44 35.51 35.59
C ALA A 729 -36.43 36.45 36.27
N LEU A 730 -35.80 37.34 35.47
CA LEU A 730 -34.89 38.37 35.99
C LEU A 730 -35.67 39.46 36.75
N ILE A 731 -36.84 39.80 36.23
CA ILE A 731 -37.73 40.77 36.89
C ILE A 731 -38.19 40.24 38.26
N THR A 732 -38.57 38.97 38.35
CA THR A 732 -39.04 38.36 39.57
C THR A 732 -37.94 38.04 40.60
N SER A 733 -36.65 38.08 40.14
CA SER A 733 -35.52 37.86 41.05
C SER A 733 -35.39 38.87 42.18
N ARG A 734 -35.94 40.08 41.99
CA ARG A 734 -35.94 41.15 43.04
C ARG A 734 -36.71 40.80 44.30
N ILE A 735 -37.72 39.93 44.22
CA ILE A 735 -38.55 39.52 45.35
C ILE A 735 -38.05 38.19 45.94
N ALA A 736 -37.09 37.52 45.37
CA ALA A 736 -36.53 36.23 45.81
C ALA A 736 -35.33 36.43 46.75
N ASP A 737 -35.26 35.66 47.81
CA ASP A 737 -34.08 35.58 48.69
C ASP A 737 -33.05 34.61 48.19
N LEU A 738 -33.46 33.55 47.46
CA LEU A 738 -32.60 32.51 46.84
C LEU A 738 -33.14 32.15 45.46
N CYS A 739 -32.25 31.97 44.49
CA CYS A 739 -32.58 31.53 43.16
C CYS A 739 -31.96 30.13 42.88
N LEU A 740 -32.84 29.16 42.66
CA LEU A 740 -32.43 27.81 42.24
C LEU A 740 -32.48 27.70 40.72
N TYR A 741 -31.30 27.59 40.12
CA TYR A 741 -31.16 27.48 38.68
C TYR A 741 -31.07 26.02 38.25
N VAL A 742 -32.05 25.57 37.49
CA VAL A 742 -32.19 24.17 37.09
C VAL A 742 -31.46 23.91 35.78
N VAL A 743 -30.46 23.04 35.82
CA VAL A 743 -29.77 22.48 34.67
C VAL A 743 -30.25 21.05 34.52
N ARG A 744 -30.63 20.64 33.32
CA ARG A 744 -31.02 19.26 33.04
C ARG A 744 -29.94 18.51 32.26
N GLU A 745 -29.54 17.35 32.80
CA GLU A 745 -28.57 16.47 32.12
C GLU A 745 -29.06 16.07 30.72
N GLY A 746 -28.19 16.14 29.72
CA GLY A 746 -28.50 15.78 28.33
C GLY A 746 -29.38 16.80 27.57
N LEU A 747 -29.89 17.88 28.23
CA LEU A 747 -30.70 18.89 27.57
C LEU A 747 -29.97 20.23 27.36
N LEU A 748 -29.20 20.67 28.34
CA LEU A 748 -28.44 21.92 28.25
C LEU A 748 -27.16 21.71 27.43
N ASP A 749 -26.90 22.59 26.46
CA ASP A 749 -25.61 22.63 25.76
C ASP A 749 -24.55 23.26 26.68
N ARG A 750 -23.38 22.64 26.80
CA ARG A 750 -22.25 23.12 27.59
C ARG A 750 -21.84 24.55 27.22
N ARG A 751 -22.03 24.92 25.97
CA ARG A 751 -21.71 26.26 25.44
C ARG A 751 -22.60 27.36 26.07
N GLN A 752 -23.70 26.99 26.74
CA GLN A 752 -24.58 27.92 27.48
C GLN A 752 -24.16 28.07 28.96
N LEU A 753 -23.21 27.27 29.47
CA LEU A 753 -22.72 27.41 30.84
C LEU A 753 -22.05 28.77 31.11
N PRO A 754 -21.26 29.37 30.21
CA PRO A 754 -20.77 30.74 30.39
C PRO A 754 -21.86 31.81 30.52
N ASP A 755 -23.01 31.63 29.86
CA ASP A 755 -24.13 32.55 29.98
C ASP A 755 -24.71 32.48 31.39
N ILE A 756 -24.78 31.29 31.97
CA ILE A 756 -25.22 31.06 33.37
C ILE A 756 -24.23 31.72 34.35
N GLU A 757 -22.92 31.57 34.10
CA GLU A 757 -21.86 32.26 34.84
C GLU A 757 -22.01 33.78 34.76
N GLY A 758 -22.37 34.31 33.58
CA GLY A 758 -22.64 35.72 33.35
C GLY A 758 -23.78 36.23 34.27
N LEU A 759 -24.91 35.50 34.32
CA LEU A 759 -26.04 35.84 35.20
C LEU A 759 -25.64 35.89 36.67
N TYR A 760 -24.77 34.97 37.10
CA TYR A 760 -24.27 34.91 38.45
C TYR A 760 -23.30 36.08 38.79
N ARG A 761 -22.32 36.34 37.98
CA ARG A 761 -21.32 37.42 38.16
C ARG A 761 -21.95 38.81 38.12
N GLU A 762 -22.90 38.98 37.20
CA GLU A 762 -23.64 40.25 37.09
C GLU A 762 -24.72 40.44 38.18
N LYS A 763 -24.86 39.43 39.06
CA LYS A 763 -25.88 39.44 40.13
C LYS A 763 -27.29 39.68 39.64
N LYS A 764 -27.61 39.26 38.41
CA LYS A 764 -28.96 39.35 37.83
C LYS A 764 -29.98 38.46 38.50
N LEU A 765 -29.52 37.40 39.17
CA LEU A 765 -30.31 36.49 39.98
C LEU A 765 -29.75 36.49 41.39
N HIS A 766 -30.61 36.73 42.39
CA HIS A 766 -30.21 36.82 43.80
C HIS A 766 -29.82 35.45 44.37
N ASN A 767 -28.64 35.39 45.05
CA ASN A 767 -28.17 34.17 45.73
C ASN A 767 -28.35 32.90 44.89
N MET A 768 -27.85 32.95 43.66
CA MET A 768 -28.05 31.90 42.67
C MET A 768 -27.26 30.60 43.01
N CYS A 769 -27.96 29.45 42.92
CA CYS A 769 -27.37 28.12 43.09
C CYS A 769 -27.83 27.20 41.95
N ILE A 770 -27.03 26.22 41.56
CA ILE A 770 -27.38 25.27 40.51
C ILE A 770 -27.86 23.95 41.10
N ILE A 771 -28.94 23.42 40.52
CA ILE A 771 -29.43 22.05 40.71
C ILE A 771 -29.34 21.30 39.35
N LEU A 772 -28.72 20.12 39.37
CA LEU A 772 -28.74 19.23 38.23
C LEU A 772 -29.94 18.29 38.28
N ASN A 773 -30.83 18.40 37.33
CA ASN A 773 -32.02 17.56 37.23
C ASN A 773 -31.85 16.45 36.18
N GLY A 774 -32.41 15.30 36.45
CA GLY A 774 -32.33 14.14 35.56
C GLY A 774 -30.95 13.51 35.51
N ALA A 775 -30.23 13.54 36.64
CA ALA A 775 -28.91 12.96 36.74
C ALA A 775 -28.95 11.43 36.55
N SER A 776 -28.12 10.88 35.69
CA SER A 776 -28.06 9.44 35.42
C SER A 776 -27.28 8.72 36.53
N GLU A 777 -27.78 7.58 37.01
CA GLU A 777 -27.15 6.80 38.10
C GLU A 777 -25.71 6.37 37.80
N HIS A 778 -25.34 6.34 36.53
CA HIS A 778 -24.01 5.90 36.08
C HIS A 778 -22.90 6.94 36.30
N ASN A 779 -23.24 8.22 36.46
CA ASN A 779 -22.26 9.30 36.66
C ASN A 779 -21.88 9.50 38.14
N HIS A 780 -22.55 8.80 39.07
CA HIS A 780 -22.33 8.96 40.53
C HIS A 780 -21.14 8.17 41.11
N ARG A 781 -20.38 7.41 40.29
CA ARG A 781 -19.31 6.52 40.81
C ARG A 781 -18.02 7.23 41.25
N TYR A 782 -17.87 8.54 41.06
CA TYR A 782 -16.67 9.31 41.43
C TYR A 782 -16.97 10.69 42.02
N GLY A 783 -17.70 10.73 43.08
CA GLY A 783 -17.84 11.92 43.90
C GLY A 783 -18.37 11.48 45.23
N TYR A 784 -17.99 12.12 46.31
CA TYR A 784 -18.47 11.85 47.68
C TYR A 784 -20.01 11.72 47.71
N GLY A 785 -20.50 10.59 47.27
CA GLY A 785 -21.89 10.24 47.28
C GLY A 785 -22.02 8.98 48.12
N TYR A 786 -22.57 9.10 49.27
CA TYR A 786 -22.92 7.99 50.13
C TYR A 786 -23.79 7.02 49.35
N THR A 787 -23.21 5.87 48.97
CA THR A 787 -23.98 4.70 48.54
C THR A 787 -24.61 4.10 49.79
N TYR A 788 -25.71 4.69 50.23
CA TYR A 788 -26.59 3.99 51.16
C TYR A 788 -27.40 2.97 50.40
N SER A 789 -26.80 1.82 50.15
CA SER A 789 -27.55 0.61 49.92
C SER A 789 -27.99 0.10 51.29
N TYR A 790 -29.04 0.66 51.83
CA TYR A 790 -29.79 -0.06 52.84
C TYR A 790 -30.57 -1.14 52.12
N ASP A 791 -30.24 -2.40 52.41
CA ASP A 791 -30.99 -3.58 52.01
C ASP A 791 -32.48 -3.33 52.28
N SER A 792 -33.21 -3.06 51.23
CA SER A 792 -34.65 -3.28 51.24
C SER A 792 -34.87 -4.77 50.93
N GLU A 793 -35.14 -5.58 51.93
CA GLU A 793 -35.82 -6.85 51.74
C GLU A 793 -37.07 -6.62 50.92
N GLY A 794 -37.13 -7.14 49.73
CA GLY A 794 -38.32 -7.34 48.94
C GLY A 794 -38.54 -6.45 47.71
N ASP A 795 -37.57 -6.39 46.77
CA ASP A 795 -37.94 -6.20 45.36
C ASP A 795 -36.90 -6.95 44.49
N ASP A 796 -37.39 -7.97 43.83
CA ASP A 796 -36.62 -8.77 42.82
C ASP A 796 -36.09 -7.84 41.73
N VAL A 797 -34.84 -7.39 41.84
CA VAL A 797 -34.12 -6.74 40.76
C VAL A 797 -34.00 -7.78 39.65
N GLN A 798 -34.85 -7.70 38.64
CA GLN A 798 -34.78 -8.52 37.46
C GLN A 798 -33.45 -8.20 36.72
N LEU A 799 -32.41 -8.97 37.08
CA LEU A 799 -31.13 -8.93 36.36
C LEU A 799 -31.41 -9.16 34.86
N PRO A 800 -30.86 -8.32 33.98
CA PRO A 800 -31.01 -8.51 32.53
C PRO A 800 -30.60 -9.91 32.10
N LYS A 801 -31.35 -10.51 31.17
CA LYS A 801 -31.25 -11.93 30.74
C LYS A 801 -29.80 -12.39 30.45
N TRP A 802 -28.97 -11.52 29.94
CA TRP A 802 -27.57 -11.81 29.68
C TRP A 802 -26.71 -11.96 30.94
N LYS A 803 -26.98 -11.20 32.02
CA LYS A 803 -26.32 -11.37 33.32
C LYS A 803 -26.67 -12.73 33.95
N LYS A 804 -27.93 -13.16 33.80
CA LYS A 804 -28.36 -14.50 34.27
C LYS A 804 -27.64 -15.61 33.53
N ILE A 805 -27.35 -15.42 32.25
CA ILE A 805 -26.57 -16.40 31.43
C ILE A 805 -25.10 -16.46 31.88
N LEU A 806 -24.46 -15.33 32.16
CA LEU A 806 -23.05 -15.27 32.60
C LEU A 806 -22.85 -15.84 34.02
N TYR A 807 -23.88 -15.76 34.91
CA TYR A 807 -23.86 -16.48 36.18
C TYR A 807 -24.08 -17.99 36.01
N LYS A 808 -24.90 -18.39 35.04
CA LYS A 808 -25.13 -19.81 34.74
C LYS A 808 -23.95 -20.51 34.09
N THR A 809 -23.14 -19.76 33.32
CA THR A 809 -21.95 -20.26 32.64
C THR A 809 -20.67 -20.24 33.49
N GLY A 810 -20.78 -19.78 34.78
CA GLY A 810 -19.64 -19.75 35.71
C GLY A 810 -18.56 -18.68 35.39
N ILE A 811 -18.80 -17.79 34.42
CA ILE A 811 -17.87 -16.72 34.02
C ILE A 811 -17.88 -15.57 35.03
N LEU A 812 -19.00 -15.36 35.74
CA LEU A 812 -19.07 -14.44 36.87
C LEU A 812 -19.34 -15.25 38.15
N ARG A 813 -18.41 -15.22 39.10
CA ARG A 813 -18.63 -15.75 40.46
C ARG A 813 -19.39 -14.72 41.28
N LYS A 814 -20.46 -15.12 41.99
CA LYS A 814 -21.04 -14.34 43.10
C LYS A 814 -19.95 -14.07 44.12
N GLN A 815 -19.52 -12.83 44.23
CA GLN A 815 -18.71 -12.41 45.37
C GLN A 815 -19.60 -12.47 46.62
N ASN A 816 -19.44 -13.51 47.42
CA ASN A 816 -19.95 -13.55 48.77
C ASN A 816 -19.15 -12.50 49.59
N SER A 817 -19.69 -11.32 49.75
CA SER A 817 -19.22 -10.38 50.73
C SER A 817 -19.65 -10.90 52.11
N LYS A 818 -18.80 -11.72 52.74
CA LYS A 818 -18.70 -11.73 54.21
C LYS A 818 -17.64 -10.69 54.55
N TRP A 819 -18.10 -9.56 55.06
CA TRP A 819 -17.58 -8.76 56.17
C TRP A 819 -18.48 -7.57 56.30
#